data_c78b57e48f96dcb72fdc7b8711cb1c7a
#
_entry.id   c78b57e48f96dcb72fdc7b8711cb1c7a
#
_cell.length_a   1.000
_cell.length_b   1.000
_cell.length_c   1.000
_cell.angle_alpha   90.00
_cell.angle_beta   90.00
_cell.angle_gamma   90.00
#
_symmetry.space_group_name_H-M   'P 1'
#
loop_
_entity.id
_entity.type
_entity.pdbx_description
1 polymer ?
#
loop_
_entity_poly.entity_id
_entity_poly.type
_entity_poly.pdbx_seq_one_letter_code
_entity_poly.pdbx_strand_id
1 'polypeptide(L)'
;MLSDVPLDLPVRPVLPELVAALRGAGAGAGVLVAPPGTGKTTLAPLAVADEVPGRVLVAQPRRVAARAAARRMAALLGEPLGERIGYAVRGERRSGPRTRVEVVTTGLLVRRLHRDPELAGTGAVLLDECHERQLDADLALAFAVEARAALRPDLWLLAMSATPEADRFAALLGGDGAPAPIVRASSALHPVTRIWAPPPRPVAAPGAGPVDRGLLDHVAATVRRALRECDGDVLVFLPGAGEIGAVAGRLADLRDAVAVLPLHGRQRGADQDAALRPADRRRVVLATAVAESSLTVPGVRVVVDAGLSRVARMDLARGLGALVTVGVSRAAATQRAGRAGREAPGHVYRCWSAATHERLAAQPEPEIATADLTGFALELAAWGAPDGAGLALPDPPPAASMTVARDTLATLGALDADGRITDRGRAIAAVGAHPRLARALLDGAARVGADRAAEVVALLAEDTAAGPGDDLTAAWRRLRAGADPGATARWRSEVRRLRAALPDVRSGRPDRGRPPRASDAPAGGTGRARSAGDPARAGDAGRLTDDLAAGLLVGLAHPERLARVRRPGGSAYLMSGGTAAELAPGSGLAGADWLAVAVADRSPGAPTARVRLATPLDEATAREAGGPLLRTEREVGWAGEDVVAREVLRLGAIELVERPITRPDPAEVAQALLTGLRRTGLGLLTWTPAARALRERLAFCRQSLGGDWPDVGDEALLADAPAWLGPELARARRRADLARLDVAGALRRLLPWALAARLDEVAPERIAVPSGSRIRLDYADPAAPVLAVKLQETFGWRDAPRIADGRVPVLLHLLSPAGRPVAVTADLASFWRTGYPQVRGELRGRYPRHPWPEDPTTAPPTRHTTPRRR
;
A
#
# COMPACT_ATOMS: atom_id res chain seq x y z
N MET A 1 35.12 -12.63 -36.08
CA MET A 1 33.85 -13.33 -35.69
C MET A 1 32.70 -12.99 -36.62
N LEU A 2 32.50 -11.71 -36.95
CA LEU A 2 31.46 -11.30 -37.90
C LEU A 2 31.71 -11.82 -39.31
N SER A 3 32.98 -11.88 -39.76
CA SER A 3 33.41 -12.44 -41.07
C SER A 3 33.06 -13.93 -41.22
N ASP A 4 33.00 -14.67 -40.12
CA ASP A 4 32.72 -16.13 -40.10
C ASP A 4 31.22 -16.43 -40.27
N VAL A 5 30.36 -15.40 -40.28
CA VAL A 5 28.89 -15.56 -40.38
C VAL A 5 28.46 -15.30 -41.85
N PRO A 6 27.98 -16.32 -42.55
CA PRO A 6 27.58 -16.20 -43.97
C PRO A 6 26.21 -15.55 -44.17
N LEU A 7 25.44 -15.30 -43.06
CA LEU A 7 24.07 -14.84 -43.13
C LEU A 7 23.99 -13.33 -43.29
N ASP A 8 23.31 -12.89 -44.35
CA ASP A 8 23.02 -11.48 -44.63
C ASP A 8 21.72 -11.08 -43.96
N LEU A 9 21.83 -10.46 -42.77
CA LEU A 9 20.71 -9.95 -42.00
C LEU A 9 20.60 -8.41 -42.18
N PRO A 10 19.39 -7.84 -42.08
CA PRO A 10 19.17 -6.40 -42.36
C PRO A 10 20.00 -5.41 -41.53
N VAL A 11 20.51 -5.84 -40.36
CA VAL A 11 21.41 -5.00 -39.53
C VAL A 11 22.85 -4.96 -40.09
N ARG A 12 23.27 -5.92 -40.91
CA ARG A 12 24.66 -6.07 -41.36
C ARG A 12 25.22 -4.82 -42.07
N PRO A 13 24.50 -4.15 -42.99
CA PRO A 13 25.00 -2.96 -43.67
C PRO A 13 25.34 -1.77 -42.76
N VAL A 14 24.68 -1.66 -41.60
CA VAL A 14 24.91 -0.55 -40.65
C VAL A 14 25.95 -0.85 -39.58
N LEU A 15 26.47 -2.09 -39.49
CA LEU A 15 27.47 -2.45 -38.48
C LEU A 15 28.82 -1.70 -38.66
N PRO A 16 29.33 -1.45 -39.87
CA PRO A 16 30.51 -0.62 -40.03
C PRO A 16 30.32 0.82 -39.54
N GLU A 17 29.16 1.42 -39.80
CA GLU A 17 28.78 2.74 -39.26
C GLU A 17 28.69 2.72 -37.71
N LEU A 18 28.09 1.68 -37.15
CA LEU A 18 28.02 1.48 -35.70
C LEU A 18 29.41 1.42 -35.06
N VAL A 19 30.29 0.61 -35.62
CA VAL A 19 31.67 0.49 -35.13
C VAL A 19 32.44 1.81 -35.29
N ALA A 20 32.27 2.52 -36.39
CA ALA A 20 32.88 3.83 -36.59
C ALA A 20 32.37 4.86 -35.58
N ALA A 21 31.07 4.85 -35.30
CA ALA A 21 30.44 5.72 -34.31
C ALA A 21 30.96 5.44 -32.87
N LEU A 22 31.14 4.17 -32.51
CA LEU A 22 31.68 3.77 -31.19
C LEU A 22 33.17 4.07 -31.06
N ARG A 23 33.95 4.05 -32.18
CA ARG A 23 35.40 4.44 -32.22
C ARG A 23 35.63 5.95 -32.22
N GLY A 24 34.63 6.74 -32.61
CA GLY A 24 34.74 8.19 -32.75
C GLY A 24 35.15 8.89 -31.46
N ALA A 25 35.70 10.08 -31.59
CA ALA A 25 36.39 10.82 -30.53
C ALA A 25 35.64 10.84 -29.18
N GLY A 26 36.16 10.08 -28.23
CA GLY A 26 35.64 10.02 -26.84
C GLY A 26 34.33 9.23 -26.66
N ALA A 27 33.74 8.70 -27.73
CA ALA A 27 32.41 8.14 -27.66
C ALA A 27 32.36 6.84 -26.85
N GLY A 28 33.01 5.76 -27.29
CA GLY A 28 32.84 4.44 -26.60
C GLY A 28 31.40 4.10 -26.20
N ALA A 29 30.41 4.92 -26.61
CA ALA A 29 29.01 4.76 -26.31
C ALA A 29 28.13 5.08 -27.51
N GLY A 30 26.99 4.38 -27.66
CA GLY A 30 26.10 4.57 -28.79
C GLY A 30 24.74 3.90 -28.60
N VAL A 31 23.83 4.21 -29.50
CA VAL A 31 22.50 3.59 -29.57
C VAL A 31 22.30 2.95 -30.93
N LEU A 32 21.93 1.67 -30.98
CA LEU A 32 21.49 0.97 -32.17
C LEU A 32 19.97 0.82 -32.16
N VAL A 33 19.33 1.47 -33.11
CA VAL A 33 17.89 1.30 -33.34
C VAL A 33 17.68 0.33 -34.50
N ALA A 34 17.10 -0.81 -34.22
CA ALA A 34 16.87 -1.81 -35.25
C ALA A 34 15.57 -2.57 -34.96
N PRO A 35 14.64 -2.65 -35.92
CA PRO A 35 13.38 -3.40 -35.74
C PRO A 35 13.62 -4.85 -35.32
N PRO A 36 12.63 -5.50 -34.71
CA PRO A 36 12.76 -6.90 -34.32
C PRO A 36 12.99 -7.80 -35.56
N GLY A 37 13.93 -8.77 -35.43
CA GLY A 37 14.22 -9.71 -36.49
C GLY A 37 15.35 -9.27 -37.45
N THR A 38 15.84 -8.05 -37.34
CA THR A 38 16.95 -7.53 -38.17
C THR A 38 18.30 -8.17 -37.88
N GLY A 39 18.46 -8.88 -36.79
CA GLY A 39 19.71 -9.50 -36.35
C GLY A 39 20.53 -8.66 -35.39
N LYS A 40 19.95 -7.56 -34.81
CA LYS A 40 20.65 -6.69 -33.82
C LYS A 40 21.27 -7.50 -32.69
N THR A 41 20.49 -8.38 -32.06
CA THR A 41 20.89 -9.21 -30.93
C THR A 41 21.97 -10.25 -31.28
N THR A 42 22.08 -10.61 -32.55
CA THR A 42 23.00 -11.66 -33.04
C THR A 42 24.27 -11.12 -33.66
N LEU A 43 24.19 -10.14 -34.56
CA LEU A 43 25.34 -9.64 -35.29
C LEU A 43 26.08 -8.47 -34.63
N ALA A 44 25.35 -7.57 -33.95
CA ALA A 44 26.00 -6.43 -33.30
C ALA A 44 27.00 -6.85 -32.21
N PRO A 45 26.70 -7.87 -31.34
CA PRO A 45 27.69 -8.37 -30.41
C PRO A 45 28.94 -8.94 -31.07
N LEU A 46 28.80 -9.63 -32.20
CA LEU A 46 29.93 -10.19 -32.95
C LEU A 46 30.81 -9.11 -33.57
N ALA A 47 30.17 -8.06 -34.14
CA ALA A 47 30.90 -6.90 -34.69
C ALA A 47 31.68 -6.19 -33.58
N VAL A 48 31.05 -5.93 -32.41
CA VAL A 48 31.75 -5.28 -31.30
C VAL A 48 32.86 -6.17 -30.74
N ALA A 49 32.69 -7.49 -30.70
CA ALA A 49 33.70 -8.41 -30.19
C ALA A 49 34.98 -8.46 -31.09
N ASP A 50 34.87 -8.11 -32.37
CA ASP A 50 36.03 -8.00 -33.23
C ASP A 50 36.86 -6.73 -32.93
N GLU A 51 36.29 -5.75 -32.25
CA GLU A 51 36.85 -4.42 -32.01
C GLU A 51 37.47 -4.22 -30.63
N VAL A 52 36.86 -4.78 -29.63
CA VAL A 52 37.25 -4.53 -28.24
C VAL A 52 38.11 -5.68 -27.66
N PRO A 53 39.10 -5.41 -26.81
CA PRO A 53 39.77 -6.45 -26.05
C PRO A 53 38.81 -7.05 -24.99
N GLY A 54 39.08 -8.29 -24.59
CA GLY A 54 38.28 -8.95 -23.51
C GLY A 54 36.92 -9.45 -23.98
N ARG A 55 35.99 -9.50 -23.07
CA ARG A 55 34.63 -10.01 -23.30
C ARG A 55 33.68 -8.90 -23.70
N VAL A 56 32.66 -9.28 -24.46
CA VAL A 56 31.45 -8.49 -24.70
C VAL A 56 30.34 -9.10 -23.88
N LEU A 57 29.78 -8.33 -22.95
CA LEU A 57 28.59 -8.73 -22.16
C LEU A 57 27.34 -8.22 -22.86
N VAL A 58 26.40 -9.12 -23.16
CA VAL A 58 25.10 -8.78 -23.75
C VAL A 58 24.01 -8.99 -22.72
N ALA A 59 23.45 -7.92 -22.19
CA ALA A 59 22.38 -7.97 -21.20
C ALA A 59 21.02 -8.13 -21.87
N GLN A 60 20.31 -9.20 -21.50
CA GLN A 60 18.97 -9.53 -21.98
C GLN A 60 17.95 -9.49 -20.83
N PRO A 61 16.75 -8.96 -21.02
CA PRO A 61 15.75 -8.88 -19.94
C PRO A 61 15.20 -10.26 -19.52
N ARG A 62 15.28 -11.27 -20.39
CA ARG A 62 14.63 -12.56 -20.15
C ARG A 62 15.59 -13.75 -20.31
N ARG A 63 15.52 -14.71 -19.37
CA ARG A 63 16.38 -15.94 -19.38
C ARG A 63 16.25 -16.74 -20.70
N VAL A 64 15.02 -16.86 -21.22
CA VAL A 64 14.76 -17.60 -22.47
C VAL A 64 15.41 -16.90 -23.65
N ALA A 65 15.30 -15.58 -23.74
CA ALA A 65 15.92 -14.76 -24.77
C ALA A 65 17.46 -14.85 -24.72
N ALA A 66 18.05 -14.77 -23.53
CA ALA A 66 19.50 -14.90 -23.34
C ALA A 66 20.04 -16.24 -23.86
N ARG A 67 19.38 -17.35 -23.53
CA ARG A 67 19.75 -18.68 -24.05
C ARG A 67 19.57 -18.80 -25.56
N ALA A 68 18.45 -18.29 -26.09
CA ALA A 68 18.15 -18.35 -27.52
C ALA A 68 19.15 -17.53 -28.32
N ALA A 69 19.50 -16.32 -27.88
CA ALA A 69 20.49 -15.46 -28.50
C ALA A 69 21.86 -16.12 -28.54
N ALA A 70 22.33 -16.65 -27.39
CA ALA A 70 23.61 -17.34 -27.34
C ALA A 70 23.66 -18.58 -28.23
N ARG A 71 22.61 -19.44 -28.20
CA ARG A 71 22.50 -20.60 -29.10
C ARG A 71 22.53 -20.19 -30.57
N ARG A 72 21.81 -19.13 -30.93
CA ARG A 72 21.77 -18.63 -32.32
C ARG A 72 23.12 -18.12 -32.78
N MET A 73 23.82 -17.33 -31.94
CA MET A 73 25.18 -16.84 -32.31
C MET A 73 26.17 -18.01 -32.44
N ALA A 74 26.19 -18.98 -31.53
CA ALA A 74 27.02 -20.17 -31.60
C ALA A 74 26.75 -20.97 -32.88
N ALA A 75 25.48 -21.23 -33.20
CA ALA A 75 25.08 -21.91 -34.44
C ALA A 75 25.49 -21.15 -35.70
N LEU A 76 25.44 -19.82 -35.72
CA LEU A 76 25.92 -19.01 -36.87
C LEU A 76 27.43 -19.11 -37.08
N LEU A 77 28.20 -19.29 -36.00
CA LEU A 77 29.62 -19.52 -36.03
C LEU A 77 30.01 -20.98 -36.28
N GLY A 78 29.05 -21.90 -36.35
CA GLY A 78 29.31 -23.33 -36.54
C GLY A 78 29.98 -24.01 -35.34
N GLU A 79 29.85 -23.45 -34.13
CA GLU A 79 30.55 -23.97 -32.95
C GLU A 79 29.61 -24.31 -31.79
N PRO A 80 30.07 -25.20 -30.89
CA PRO A 80 29.30 -25.52 -29.72
C PRO A 80 29.22 -24.36 -28.75
N LEU A 81 28.06 -24.27 -28.05
CA LEU A 81 27.83 -23.28 -27.01
C LEU A 81 28.77 -23.46 -25.82
N GLY A 82 29.43 -22.36 -25.38
CA GLY A 82 30.44 -22.33 -24.33
C GLY A 82 31.86 -22.11 -24.82
N GLU A 83 32.11 -22.15 -26.14
CA GLU A 83 33.36 -21.77 -26.77
C GLU A 83 33.47 -20.24 -26.86
N ARG A 84 33.47 -19.64 -28.05
CA ARG A 84 33.53 -18.17 -28.24
C ARG A 84 32.23 -17.51 -27.77
N ILE A 85 31.09 -18.19 -27.85
CA ILE A 85 29.79 -17.71 -27.40
C ILE A 85 29.35 -18.49 -26.16
N GLY A 86 29.04 -17.76 -25.10
CA GLY A 86 28.50 -18.32 -23.86
C GLY A 86 27.29 -17.58 -23.33
N TYR A 87 26.67 -18.10 -22.28
CA TYR A 87 25.67 -17.38 -21.54
C TYR A 87 25.75 -17.66 -20.04
N ALA A 88 25.22 -16.72 -19.26
CA ALA A 88 24.96 -16.94 -17.86
C ALA A 88 23.59 -16.35 -17.48
N VAL A 89 22.76 -17.18 -16.87
CA VAL A 89 21.45 -16.81 -16.33
C VAL A 89 21.35 -17.36 -14.91
N ARG A 90 20.35 -16.92 -14.14
CA ARG A 90 20.15 -17.39 -12.76
C ARG A 90 20.10 -18.91 -12.70
N GLY A 91 21.04 -19.53 -11.99
CA GLY A 91 21.14 -20.96 -11.80
C GLY A 91 21.79 -21.76 -12.94
N GLU A 92 22.21 -21.11 -14.04
CA GLU A 92 22.79 -21.82 -15.18
C GLU A 92 23.87 -20.96 -15.88
N ARG A 93 25.02 -21.55 -16.14
CA ARG A 93 26.13 -20.92 -16.87
C ARG A 93 26.74 -21.89 -17.86
N ARG A 94 26.94 -21.41 -19.12
CA ARG A 94 27.71 -22.09 -20.14
C ARG A 94 28.68 -21.11 -20.80
N SER A 95 29.84 -20.94 -20.19
CA SER A 95 30.90 -20.06 -20.72
C SER A 95 32.24 -20.63 -20.25
N GLY A 96 33.28 -20.43 -21.06
CA GLY A 96 34.63 -20.91 -20.83
C GLY A 96 35.68 -19.81 -20.90
N PRO A 97 36.97 -20.15 -20.80
CA PRO A 97 38.08 -19.18 -20.93
C PRO A 97 38.14 -18.51 -22.29
N ARG A 98 37.70 -19.17 -23.37
CA ARG A 98 37.70 -18.70 -24.76
C ARG A 98 36.42 -17.86 -25.09
N THR A 99 35.46 -17.72 -24.15
CA THR A 99 34.23 -16.97 -24.41
C THR A 99 34.50 -15.50 -24.61
N ARG A 100 34.20 -15.01 -25.80
CA ARG A 100 34.33 -13.62 -26.25
C ARG A 100 33.02 -12.85 -26.09
N VAL A 101 31.89 -13.50 -26.36
CA VAL A 101 30.56 -12.93 -26.18
C VAL A 101 29.84 -13.74 -25.13
N GLU A 102 29.45 -13.13 -24.03
CA GLU A 102 28.66 -13.77 -22.97
C GLU A 102 27.31 -13.07 -22.81
N VAL A 103 26.23 -13.79 -23.10
CA VAL A 103 24.87 -13.26 -22.95
C VAL A 103 24.41 -13.50 -21.51
N VAL A 104 24.01 -12.43 -20.83
CA VAL A 104 23.59 -12.45 -19.43
C VAL A 104 22.20 -11.88 -19.24
N THR A 105 21.52 -12.19 -18.16
CA THR A 105 20.31 -11.45 -17.79
C THR A 105 20.67 -10.10 -17.17
N THR A 106 19.81 -9.09 -17.33
CA THR A 106 20.02 -7.72 -16.80
C THR A 106 20.29 -7.75 -15.28
N GLY A 107 19.49 -8.46 -14.49
CA GLY A 107 19.73 -8.57 -13.05
C GLY A 107 21.02 -9.33 -12.68
N LEU A 108 21.59 -10.14 -13.59
CA LEU A 108 22.92 -10.73 -13.36
C LEU A 108 24.02 -9.69 -13.66
N LEU A 109 23.83 -8.81 -14.65
CA LEU A 109 24.74 -7.71 -14.91
C LEU A 109 24.79 -6.73 -13.74
N VAL A 110 23.64 -6.32 -13.20
CA VAL A 110 23.54 -5.48 -11.97
C VAL A 110 24.40 -6.09 -10.84
N ARG A 111 24.23 -7.39 -10.57
CA ARG A 111 25.03 -8.07 -9.55
C ARG A 111 26.52 -8.17 -9.88
N ARG A 112 26.91 -8.26 -11.15
CA ARG A 112 28.33 -8.22 -11.53
C ARG A 112 28.92 -6.85 -11.27
N LEU A 113 28.22 -5.79 -11.60
CA LEU A 113 28.61 -4.41 -11.32
C LEU A 113 28.78 -4.16 -9.81
N HIS A 114 27.88 -4.67 -8.95
CA HIS A 114 28.07 -4.58 -7.51
C HIS A 114 29.32 -5.31 -6.98
N ARG A 115 29.70 -6.44 -7.59
CA ARG A 115 30.86 -7.22 -7.15
C ARG A 115 32.17 -6.70 -7.70
N ASP A 116 32.12 -6.22 -8.92
CA ASP A 116 33.24 -5.72 -9.70
C ASP A 116 32.77 -4.55 -10.56
N PRO A 117 32.74 -3.32 -10.03
CA PRO A 117 32.32 -2.13 -10.76
C PRO A 117 33.18 -1.86 -12.00
N GLU A 118 34.46 -2.30 -12.01
CA GLU A 118 35.35 -2.15 -13.14
C GLU A 118 35.09 -3.17 -14.25
N LEU A 119 34.30 -4.22 -13.98
CA LEU A 119 34.04 -5.32 -14.91
C LEU A 119 35.33 -5.86 -15.56
N ALA A 120 36.30 -6.21 -14.74
CA ALA A 120 37.63 -6.66 -15.17
C ALA A 120 37.56 -7.70 -16.29
N GLY A 121 38.35 -7.47 -17.37
CA GLY A 121 38.38 -8.34 -18.58
C GLY A 121 37.16 -8.19 -19.50
N THR A 122 36.29 -7.19 -19.29
CA THR A 122 35.17 -6.84 -20.17
C THR A 122 35.53 -5.60 -20.96
N GLY A 123 35.39 -5.68 -22.28
CA GLY A 123 35.64 -4.55 -23.19
C GLY A 123 34.37 -3.81 -23.60
N ALA A 124 33.20 -4.48 -23.54
CA ALA A 124 31.94 -3.84 -23.90
C ALA A 124 30.76 -4.41 -23.14
N VAL A 125 29.77 -3.56 -22.87
CA VAL A 125 28.45 -3.92 -22.35
C VAL A 125 27.37 -3.48 -23.34
N LEU A 126 26.59 -4.42 -23.84
CA LEU A 126 25.48 -4.21 -24.73
C LEU A 126 24.19 -4.47 -23.98
N LEU A 127 23.32 -3.45 -23.86
CA LEU A 127 22.02 -3.52 -23.19
C LEU A 127 20.96 -3.71 -24.29
N ASP A 128 20.41 -4.92 -24.40
CA ASP A 128 19.42 -5.22 -25.43
C ASP A 128 18.00 -5.04 -24.92
N GLU A 129 17.09 -4.70 -25.82
CA GLU A 129 15.66 -4.44 -25.57
C GLU A 129 15.41 -3.33 -24.51
N CYS A 130 16.24 -2.27 -24.50
CA CYS A 130 16.12 -1.16 -23.53
C CYS A 130 14.74 -0.51 -23.51
N HIS A 131 14.02 -0.54 -24.65
CA HIS A 131 12.67 -0.01 -24.79
C HIS A 131 11.60 -0.79 -23.98
N GLU A 132 11.89 -1.99 -23.45
CA GLU A 132 10.97 -2.70 -22.55
C GLU A 132 10.89 -2.03 -21.17
N ARG A 133 11.83 -1.15 -20.82
CA ARG A 133 11.84 -0.33 -19.60
C ARG A 133 11.65 -1.15 -18.32
N GLN A 134 12.37 -2.28 -18.22
CA GLN A 134 12.40 -3.10 -17.02
C GLN A 134 13.35 -2.52 -15.95
N LEU A 135 13.00 -2.65 -14.66
CA LEU A 135 13.78 -2.10 -13.54
C LEU A 135 15.26 -2.51 -13.58
N ASP A 136 15.54 -3.80 -13.75
CA ASP A 136 16.91 -4.30 -13.79
C ASP A 136 17.68 -3.78 -15.01
N ALA A 137 17.00 -3.47 -16.14
CA ALA A 137 17.63 -2.92 -17.33
C ALA A 137 17.98 -1.44 -17.13
N ASP A 138 17.08 -0.68 -16.52
CA ASP A 138 17.30 0.73 -16.21
C ASP A 138 18.41 0.90 -15.15
N LEU A 139 18.49 0.02 -14.14
CA LEU A 139 19.61 -0.04 -13.18
C LEU A 139 20.94 -0.42 -13.84
N ALA A 140 20.94 -1.46 -14.68
CA ALA A 140 22.13 -1.91 -15.35
C ALA A 140 22.72 -0.80 -16.26
N LEU A 141 21.84 -0.03 -16.94
CA LEU A 141 22.24 1.14 -17.71
C LEU A 141 22.88 2.19 -16.81
N ALA A 142 22.19 2.60 -15.75
CA ALA A 142 22.65 3.66 -14.85
C ALA A 142 23.99 3.33 -14.20
N PHE A 143 24.15 2.12 -13.68
CA PHE A 143 25.39 1.68 -13.06
C PHE A 143 26.53 1.52 -14.08
N ALA A 144 26.25 1.02 -15.29
CA ALA A 144 27.27 0.91 -16.33
C ALA A 144 27.75 2.28 -16.83
N VAL A 145 26.85 3.27 -16.93
CA VAL A 145 27.21 4.64 -17.29
C VAL A 145 28.10 5.25 -16.21
N GLU A 146 27.77 5.12 -14.95
CA GLU A 146 28.57 5.64 -13.84
C GLU A 146 29.93 4.93 -13.73
N ALA A 147 29.94 3.58 -13.82
CA ALA A 147 31.17 2.79 -13.81
C ALA A 147 32.10 3.20 -14.96
N ARG A 148 31.56 3.43 -16.15
CA ARG A 148 32.31 3.95 -17.28
C ARG A 148 32.88 5.33 -17.01
N ALA A 149 32.07 6.25 -16.53
CA ALA A 149 32.50 7.63 -16.28
C ALA A 149 33.54 7.72 -15.16
N ALA A 150 33.42 6.94 -14.08
CA ALA A 150 34.28 7.04 -12.93
C ALA A 150 35.51 6.11 -12.97
N LEU A 151 35.37 4.90 -13.55
CA LEU A 151 36.36 3.83 -13.40
C LEU A 151 36.91 3.32 -14.75
N ARG A 152 36.07 3.25 -15.79
CA ARG A 152 36.40 2.55 -17.06
C ARG A 152 36.03 3.37 -18.29
N PRO A 153 36.73 4.51 -18.56
CA PRO A 153 36.45 5.35 -19.74
C PRO A 153 36.64 4.60 -21.06
N ASP A 154 37.37 3.49 -21.05
CA ASP A 154 37.61 2.61 -22.17
C ASP A 154 36.48 1.62 -22.47
N LEU A 155 35.53 1.44 -21.53
CA LEU A 155 34.43 0.48 -21.64
C LEU A 155 33.42 0.96 -22.69
N TRP A 156 33.18 0.14 -23.73
CA TRP A 156 32.13 0.45 -24.69
C TRP A 156 30.73 0.13 -24.13
N LEU A 157 29.80 1.09 -24.26
CA LEU A 157 28.39 0.94 -23.88
C LEU A 157 27.50 1.09 -25.12
N LEU A 158 26.69 0.09 -25.40
CA LEU A 158 25.74 0.10 -26.52
C LEU A 158 24.31 -0.20 -26.01
N ALA A 159 23.40 0.76 -26.13
CA ALA A 159 21.97 0.51 -25.96
C ALA A 159 21.34 0.05 -27.28
N MET A 160 20.63 -1.07 -27.26
CA MET A 160 19.94 -1.61 -28.42
C MET A 160 18.43 -1.54 -28.22
N SER A 161 17.73 -0.89 -29.14
CA SER A 161 16.29 -0.66 -29.08
C SER A 161 15.59 -1.10 -30.36
N ALA A 162 14.33 -1.55 -30.22
CA ALA A 162 13.47 -1.82 -31.37
C ALA A 162 12.55 -0.65 -31.73
N THR A 163 12.49 0.38 -30.87
CA THR A 163 11.62 1.56 -31.06
C THR A 163 12.42 2.82 -31.32
N PRO A 164 11.81 3.86 -31.96
CA PRO A 164 12.48 5.10 -32.31
C PRO A 164 12.87 6.00 -31.13
N GLU A 165 12.46 5.69 -29.88
CA GLU A 165 12.80 6.48 -28.67
C GLU A 165 14.29 6.36 -28.28
N ALA A 166 15.17 6.52 -29.25
CA ALA A 166 16.61 6.40 -29.05
C ALA A 166 17.23 7.64 -28.39
N ASP A 167 16.63 8.80 -28.62
CA ASP A 167 17.20 10.10 -28.20
C ASP A 167 17.38 10.17 -26.67
N ARG A 168 16.48 9.58 -25.92
CA ARG A 168 16.57 9.48 -24.46
C ARG A 168 17.78 8.65 -24.02
N PHE A 169 17.98 7.49 -24.62
CA PHE A 169 19.14 6.63 -24.31
C PHE A 169 20.43 7.27 -24.80
N ALA A 170 20.41 7.98 -25.94
CA ALA A 170 21.54 8.72 -26.42
C ALA A 170 21.96 9.84 -25.49
N ALA A 171 21.00 10.57 -24.91
CA ALA A 171 21.28 11.59 -23.89
C ALA A 171 21.89 11.00 -22.62
N LEU A 172 21.40 9.83 -22.14
CA LEU A 172 21.91 9.15 -20.96
C LEU A 172 23.32 8.57 -21.15
N LEU A 173 23.62 8.07 -22.36
CA LEU A 173 24.92 7.49 -22.70
C LEU A 173 25.95 8.53 -23.08
N GLY A 174 25.51 9.75 -23.42
CA GLY A 174 26.38 10.86 -23.83
C GLY A 174 27.21 11.36 -22.65
N GLY A 175 28.37 11.94 -22.98
CA GLY A 175 29.25 12.63 -22.04
C GLY A 175 29.34 14.13 -22.42
N ASP A 176 29.78 14.97 -21.46
CA ASP A 176 30.05 16.40 -21.65
C ASP A 176 28.92 17.20 -22.33
N GLY A 177 27.65 16.79 -22.09
CA GLY A 177 26.46 17.45 -22.63
C GLY A 177 26.11 17.12 -24.08
N ALA A 178 26.86 16.26 -24.78
CA ALA A 178 26.56 15.81 -26.14
C ALA A 178 25.90 14.40 -26.09
N PRO A 179 24.78 14.16 -26.79
CA PRO A 179 24.17 12.85 -26.87
C PRO A 179 25.06 11.85 -27.63
N ALA A 180 25.04 10.59 -27.22
CA ALA A 180 25.73 9.51 -27.91
C ALA A 180 25.17 9.32 -29.33
N PRO A 181 25.96 8.85 -30.30
CA PRO A 181 25.53 8.64 -31.66
C PRO A 181 24.43 7.58 -31.76
N ILE A 182 23.47 7.80 -32.64
CA ILE A 182 22.35 6.88 -32.91
C ILE A 182 22.50 6.32 -34.32
N VAL A 183 22.71 5.02 -34.43
CA VAL A 183 22.74 4.30 -35.71
C VAL A 183 21.39 3.58 -35.91
N ARG A 184 20.80 3.74 -37.10
CA ARG A 184 19.48 3.22 -37.42
C ARG A 184 19.54 2.19 -38.54
N ALA A 185 19.14 0.96 -38.24
CA ALA A 185 18.96 -0.05 -39.28
C ALA A 185 17.55 0.01 -39.87
N SER A 186 17.42 0.13 -41.15
CA SER A 186 16.16 -0.07 -41.85
C SER A 186 15.89 -1.57 -42.00
N SER A 187 14.68 -2.01 -41.78
CA SER A 187 14.25 -3.35 -42.11
C SER A 187 13.14 -3.27 -43.14
N ALA A 188 13.31 -3.97 -44.21
CA ALA A 188 12.18 -4.32 -45.07
C ALA A 188 11.39 -5.45 -44.40
N LEU A 189 10.62 -5.12 -43.34
CA LEU A 189 9.56 -6.01 -42.95
C LEU A 189 8.59 -6.14 -44.10
N HIS A 190 8.13 -7.34 -44.38
CA HIS A 190 7.08 -7.54 -45.37
C HIS A 190 5.81 -6.76 -44.95
N PRO A 191 5.00 -6.32 -45.93
CA PRO A 191 3.77 -5.59 -45.64
C PRO A 191 2.84 -6.38 -44.75
N VAL A 192 2.27 -5.70 -43.75
CA VAL A 192 1.25 -6.30 -42.84
C VAL A 192 -0.07 -5.58 -43.05
N THR A 193 -1.07 -6.33 -43.55
CA THR A 193 -2.43 -5.82 -43.71
C THR A 193 -3.12 -5.77 -42.36
N ARG A 194 -3.61 -4.58 -41.98
CA ARG A 194 -4.30 -4.36 -40.71
C ARG A 194 -5.80 -4.48 -40.88
N ILE A 195 -6.41 -5.34 -40.07
CA ILE A 195 -7.85 -5.62 -40.05
C ILE A 195 -8.39 -5.26 -38.64
N TRP A 196 -9.32 -4.33 -38.63
CA TRP A 196 -10.05 -4.00 -37.39
C TRP A 196 -11.20 -4.96 -37.21
N ALA A 197 -11.19 -5.70 -36.10
CA ALA A 197 -12.16 -6.73 -35.75
C ALA A 197 -12.70 -6.48 -34.33
N PRO A 198 -13.43 -5.37 -34.09
CA PRO A 198 -13.99 -5.11 -32.77
C PRO A 198 -15.05 -6.16 -32.42
N PRO A 199 -15.24 -6.49 -31.11
CA PRO A 199 -16.34 -7.33 -30.69
C PRO A 199 -17.68 -6.74 -31.11
N PRO A 200 -18.69 -7.58 -31.50
CA PRO A 200 -19.99 -7.13 -31.95
C PRO A 200 -20.83 -6.49 -30.82
N ARG A 201 -20.48 -6.75 -29.58
CA ARG A 201 -21.09 -6.18 -28.38
C ARG A 201 -20.03 -5.50 -27.52
N PRO A 202 -20.38 -4.44 -26.79
CA PRO A 202 -19.47 -3.84 -25.83
C PRO A 202 -18.97 -4.89 -24.84
N VAL A 203 -17.68 -4.88 -24.57
CA VAL A 203 -17.03 -5.71 -23.53
C VAL A 203 -16.63 -4.87 -22.36
N ALA A 204 -16.55 -5.48 -21.17
CA ALA A 204 -16.13 -4.80 -19.98
C ALA A 204 -14.71 -4.21 -20.15
N ALA A 205 -14.49 -3.01 -19.61
CA ALA A 205 -13.18 -2.38 -19.61
C ALA A 205 -12.14 -3.26 -18.88
N PRO A 206 -10.89 -3.31 -19.36
CA PRO A 206 -9.84 -4.04 -18.67
C PRO A 206 -9.61 -3.47 -17.25
N GLY A 207 -9.25 -4.35 -16.32
CA GLY A 207 -9.06 -3.98 -14.93
C GLY A 207 -8.53 -5.13 -14.08
N ALA A 208 -8.72 -5.06 -12.77
CA ALA A 208 -8.28 -6.10 -11.84
C ALA A 208 -9.18 -7.35 -11.84
N GLY A 209 -10.34 -7.30 -12.47
CA GLY A 209 -11.26 -8.44 -12.62
C GLY A 209 -10.83 -9.43 -13.71
N PRO A 210 -11.57 -10.54 -13.83
CA PRO A 210 -11.39 -11.47 -14.95
C PRO A 210 -11.69 -10.78 -16.27
N VAL A 211 -10.99 -11.22 -17.33
CA VAL A 211 -11.23 -10.74 -18.69
C VAL A 211 -12.65 -11.17 -19.13
N ASP A 212 -13.33 -10.26 -19.81
CA ASP A 212 -14.69 -10.49 -20.31
C ASP A 212 -14.75 -11.75 -21.16
N ARG A 213 -15.69 -12.65 -20.84
CA ARG A 213 -15.87 -13.92 -21.57
C ARG A 213 -16.26 -13.69 -23.02
N GLY A 214 -17.06 -12.67 -23.29
CA GLY A 214 -17.45 -12.28 -24.64
C GLY A 214 -16.28 -11.86 -25.51
N LEU A 215 -15.25 -11.20 -24.92
CA LEU A 215 -14.01 -10.92 -25.64
C LEU A 215 -13.26 -12.21 -26.00
N LEU A 216 -13.17 -13.18 -25.08
CA LEU A 216 -12.49 -14.46 -25.34
C LEU A 216 -13.23 -15.30 -26.41
N ASP A 217 -14.56 -15.27 -26.42
CA ASP A 217 -15.39 -15.88 -27.48
C ASP A 217 -15.12 -15.21 -28.83
N HIS A 218 -15.02 -13.86 -28.83
CA HIS A 218 -14.73 -13.09 -30.03
C HIS A 218 -13.31 -13.35 -30.56
N VAL A 219 -12.29 -13.43 -29.68
CA VAL A 219 -10.92 -13.80 -30.10
C VAL A 219 -10.91 -15.18 -30.76
N ALA A 220 -11.57 -16.18 -30.17
CA ALA A 220 -11.67 -17.53 -30.78
C ALA A 220 -12.39 -17.51 -32.14
N ALA A 221 -13.47 -16.74 -32.29
CA ALA A 221 -14.17 -16.56 -33.56
C ALA A 221 -13.27 -15.87 -34.61
N THR A 222 -12.48 -14.86 -34.17
CA THR A 222 -11.51 -14.15 -35.03
C THR A 222 -10.38 -15.08 -35.49
N VAL A 223 -9.89 -15.98 -34.63
CA VAL A 223 -8.91 -17.01 -35.02
C VAL A 223 -9.48 -17.92 -36.09
N ARG A 224 -10.74 -18.41 -35.96
CA ARG A 224 -11.40 -19.22 -36.97
C ARG A 224 -11.56 -18.47 -38.31
N ARG A 225 -11.90 -17.18 -38.21
CA ARG A 225 -11.96 -16.30 -39.38
C ARG A 225 -10.60 -16.20 -40.07
N ALA A 226 -9.57 -15.92 -39.31
CA ALA A 226 -8.20 -15.78 -39.83
C ALA A 226 -7.69 -17.10 -40.48
N LEU A 227 -8.00 -18.23 -39.91
CA LEU A 227 -7.67 -19.55 -40.50
C LEU A 227 -8.34 -19.82 -41.84
N ARG A 228 -9.51 -19.24 -42.07
CA ARG A 228 -10.23 -19.36 -43.37
C ARG A 228 -9.75 -18.35 -44.44
N GLU A 229 -9.38 -17.12 -43.99
CA GLU A 229 -9.08 -16.01 -44.87
C GLU A 229 -7.59 -15.92 -45.26
N CYS A 230 -6.68 -16.51 -44.45
CA CYS A 230 -5.24 -16.34 -44.61
C CYS A 230 -4.52 -17.68 -44.48
N ASP A 231 -3.35 -17.78 -45.15
CA ASP A 231 -2.41 -18.89 -45.01
C ASP A 231 -1.39 -18.66 -43.92
N GLY A 232 -0.61 -19.72 -43.53
CA GLY A 232 0.47 -19.67 -42.55
C GLY A 232 -0.05 -19.84 -41.12
N ASP A 233 0.87 -19.84 -40.18
CA ASP A 233 0.60 -19.99 -38.76
C ASP A 233 -0.04 -18.72 -38.15
N VAL A 234 -0.89 -18.93 -37.17
CA VAL A 234 -1.58 -17.85 -36.44
C VAL A 234 -0.97 -17.67 -35.06
N LEU A 235 -0.51 -16.46 -34.75
CA LEU A 235 -0.06 -16.08 -33.40
C LEU A 235 -1.14 -15.22 -32.72
N VAL A 236 -1.61 -15.65 -31.55
CA VAL A 236 -2.68 -14.98 -30.81
C VAL A 236 -2.11 -14.38 -29.53
N PHE A 237 -2.27 -13.07 -29.34
CA PHE A 237 -1.85 -12.39 -28.13
C PHE A 237 -2.98 -12.29 -27.11
N LEU A 238 -2.73 -12.84 -25.89
CA LEU A 238 -3.64 -12.90 -24.75
C LEU A 238 -2.92 -12.41 -23.47
N PRO A 239 -3.64 -11.84 -22.49
CA PRO A 239 -2.98 -11.21 -21.33
C PRO A 239 -2.39 -12.23 -20.35
N GLY A 240 -2.86 -13.48 -20.29
CA GLY A 240 -2.38 -14.44 -19.31
C GLY A 240 -2.67 -15.90 -19.64
N ALA A 241 -2.11 -16.80 -18.82
CA ALA A 241 -2.25 -18.25 -19.00
C ALA A 241 -3.72 -18.73 -18.83
N GLY A 242 -4.51 -18.07 -17.99
CA GLY A 242 -5.93 -18.38 -17.82
C GLY A 242 -6.73 -18.13 -19.09
N GLU A 243 -6.49 -16.99 -19.74
CA GLU A 243 -7.13 -16.61 -20.99
C GLU A 243 -6.64 -17.49 -22.16
N ILE A 244 -5.36 -17.88 -22.14
CA ILE A 244 -4.81 -18.86 -23.09
C ILE A 244 -5.56 -20.19 -22.98
N GLY A 245 -5.70 -20.71 -21.76
CA GLY A 245 -6.46 -21.94 -21.50
C GLY A 245 -7.93 -21.84 -21.93
N ALA A 246 -8.57 -20.70 -21.64
CA ALA A 246 -9.95 -20.43 -22.00
C ALA A 246 -10.17 -20.38 -23.54
N VAL A 247 -9.25 -19.74 -24.28
CA VAL A 247 -9.31 -19.68 -25.74
C VAL A 247 -8.93 -21.04 -26.35
N ALA A 248 -7.95 -21.75 -25.81
CA ALA A 248 -7.58 -23.10 -26.23
C ALA A 248 -8.77 -24.10 -26.10
N GLY A 249 -9.54 -23.98 -24.99
CA GLY A 249 -10.76 -24.75 -24.83
C GLY A 249 -11.84 -24.48 -25.88
N ARG A 250 -11.97 -23.18 -26.28
CA ARG A 250 -12.90 -22.75 -27.33
C ARG A 250 -12.49 -23.21 -28.74
N LEU A 251 -11.21 -23.52 -28.95
CA LEU A 251 -10.65 -23.99 -30.22
C LEU A 251 -10.43 -25.51 -30.22
N ALA A 252 -11.01 -26.25 -29.28
CA ALA A 252 -10.74 -27.67 -29.11
C ALA A 252 -11.19 -28.50 -30.31
N ASP A 253 -12.24 -28.08 -31.00
CA ASP A 253 -12.77 -28.67 -32.23
C ASP A 253 -11.84 -28.58 -33.46
N LEU A 254 -10.88 -27.65 -33.41
CA LEU A 254 -9.91 -27.49 -34.50
C LEU A 254 -8.66 -28.37 -34.37
N ARG A 255 -8.50 -29.11 -33.27
CA ARG A 255 -7.27 -29.86 -32.96
C ARG A 255 -6.93 -30.93 -34.00
N ASP A 256 -7.90 -31.43 -34.73
CA ASP A 256 -7.66 -32.39 -35.83
C ASP A 256 -7.12 -31.71 -37.07
N ALA A 257 -7.44 -30.42 -37.30
CA ALA A 257 -6.99 -29.65 -38.48
C ALA A 257 -5.75 -28.84 -38.22
N VAL A 258 -5.57 -28.23 -37.03
CA VAL A 258 -4.44 -27.36 -36.66
C VAL A 258 -3.89 -27.69 -35.29
N ALA A 259 -2.60 -27.48 -35.07
CA ALA A 259 -2.00 -27.65 -33.75
C ALA A 259 -2.20 -26.37 -32.92
N VAL A 260 -2.99 -26.46 -31.84
CA VAL A 260 -3.20 -25.35 -30.90
C VAL A 260 -2.18 -25.45 -29.77
N LEU A 261 -1.21 -24.53 -29.73
CA LEU A 261 -0.06 -24.56 -28.85
C LEU A 261 -0.07 -23.34 -27.92
N PRO A 262 -0.09 -23.51 -26.59
CA PRO A 262 0.14 -22.40 -25.67
C PRO A 262 1.61 -21.97 -25.68
N LEU A 263 1.88 -20.67 -25.38
CA LEU A 263 3.23 -20.12 -25.24
C LEU A 263 3.25 -19.01 -24.17
N HIS A 264 3.66 -19.36 -22.96
CA HIS A 264 3.77 -18.41 -21.84
C HIS A 264 4.90 -18.78 -20.88
N GLY A 265 5.36 -17.82 -20.06
CA GLY A 265 6.52 -17.97 -19.18
C GLY A 265 6.37 -19.08 -18.11
N ARG A 266 5.16 -19.56 -17.84
CA ARG A 266 4.89 -20.62 -16.85
C ARG A 266 5.00 -22.03 -17.39
N GLN A 267 5.28 -22.23 -18.68
CA GLN A 267 5.40 -23.55 -19.27
C GLN A 267 6.76 -24.20 -19.00
N ARG A 268 6.83 -25.52 -19.21
CA ARG A 268 8.10 -26.26 -19.26
C ARG A 268 8.91 -25.82 -20.49
N GLY A 269 10.21 -25.81 -20.37
CA GLY A 269 11.10 -25.41 -21.49
C GLY A 269 10.88 -26.25 -22.75
N ALA A 270 10.63 -27.56 -22.61
CA ALA A 270 10.34 -28.45 -23.75
C ALA A 270 9.05 -28.06 -24.51
N ASP A 271 8.00 -27.66 -23.78
CA ASP A 271 6.72 -27.23 -24.37
C ASP A 271 6.87 -25.86 -25.09
N GLN A 272 7.68 -24.97 -24.51
CA GLN A 272 8.03 -23.70 -25.16
C GLN A 272 8.86 -23.95 -26.43
N ASP A 273 9.87 -24.86 -26.35
CA ASP A 273 10.69 -25.24 -27.47
C ASP A 273 9.84 -25.89 -28.61
N ALA A 274 8.79 -26.66 -28.26
CA ALA A 274 7.86 -27.23 -29.23
C ALA A 274 7.06 -26.15 -29.98
N ALA A 275 6.61 -25.11 -29.29
CA ALA A 275 5.90 -23.98 -29.90
C ALA A 275 6.81 -23.12 -30.81
N LEU A 276 8.15 -23.17 -30.59
CA LEU A 276 9.14 -22.39 -31.33
C LEU A 276 9.80 -23.17 -32.50
N ARG A 277 9.57 -24.49 -32.64
CA ARG A 277 10.10 -25.29 -33.75
C ARG A 277 9.18 -25.17 -34.96
N PRO A 278 9.72 -25.19 -36.18
CA PRO A 278 8.93 -25.42 -37.39
C PRO A 278 8.13 -26.74 -37.28
N ALA A 279 6.94 -26.78 -37.82
CA ALA A 279 6.10 -27.96 -37.87
C ALA A 279 5.49 -28.11 -39.26
N ASP A 280 5.26 -29.36 -39.70
CA ASP A 280 4.63 -29.67 -40.99
C ASP A 280 3.13 -29.32 -40.99
N ARG A 281 2.55 -29.26 -39.81
CA ARG A 281 1.15 -28.95 -39.61
C ARG A 281 0.94 -27.49 -39.23
N ARG A 282 -0.08 -26.85 -39.80
CA ARG A 282 -0.47 -25.47 -39.46
C ARG A 282 -0.76 -25.30 -37.99
N ARG A 283 -0.30 -24.15 -37.39
CA ARG A 283 -0.39 -23.94 -35.95
C ARG A 283 -1.18 -22.70 -35.60
N VAL A 284 -1.80 -22.75 -34.42
CA VAL A 284 -2.34 -21.60 -33.69
C VAL A 284 -1.57 -21.50 -32.38
N VAL A 285 -0.66 -20.51 -32.27
CA VAL A 285 0.16 -20.29 -31.06
C VAL A 285 -0.53 -19.24 -30.21
N LEU A 286 -1.01 -19.65 -29.02
CA LEU A 286 -1.67 -18.76 -28.07
C LEU A 286 -0.60 -18.24 -27.09
N ALA A 287 -0.25 -16.96 -27.18
CA ALA A 287 0.90 -16.40 -26.47
C ALA A 287 0.53 -15.23 -25.57
N THR A 288 1.31 -15.05 -24.50
CA THR A 288 1.38 -13.80 -23.75
C THR A 288 2.40 -12.84 -24.41
N ALA A 289 2.67 -11.68 -23.77
CA ALA A 289 3.70 -10.74 -24.22
C ALA A 289 5.11 -11.36 -24.35
N VAL A 290 5.32 -12.60 -23.93
CA VAL A 290 6.60 -13.32 -24.15
C VAL A 290 6.96 -13.47 -25.64
N ALA A 291 5.96 -13.53 -26.53
CA ALA A 291 6.15 -13.58 -27.99
C ALA A 291 6.18 -12.19 -28.64
N GLU A 292 6.14 -11.10 -27.87
CA GLU A 292 6.07 -9.73 -28.41
C GLU A 292 7.41 -9.22 -28.93
N SER A 293 8.52 -9.44 -28.18
CA SER A 293 9.85 -8.92 -28.52
C SER A 293 10.89 -10.03 -28.74
N SER A 294 11.13 -10.85 -27.74
CA SER A 294 12.34 -11.66 -27.58
C SER A 294 12.32 -13.03 -28.25
N LEU A 295 11.18 -13.55 -28.68
CA LEU A 295 11.03 -14.89 -29.27
C LEU A 295 10.55 -14.79 -30.72
N THR A 296 11.14 -15.58 -31.61
CA THR A 296 10.66 -15.74 -32.98
C THR A 296 9.90 -17.06 -33.09
N VAL A 297 8.64 -16.98 -33.51
CA VAL A 297 7.82 -18.15 -33.85
C VAL A 297 7.87 -18.27 -35.37
N PRO A 298 8.54 -19.27 -35.92
CA PRO A 298 8.65 -19.43 -37.36
C PRO A 298 7.29 -19.73 -38.00
N GLY A 299 7.08 -19.36 -39.28
CA GLY A 299 5.87 -19.66 -40.03
C GLY A 299 4.68 -18.75 -39.75
N VAL A 300 4.78 -17.81 -38.82
CA VAL A 300 3.71 -16.88 -38.49
C VAL A 300 3.49 -15.86 -39.62
N ARG A 301 2.28 -15.89 -40.20
CA ARG A 301 1.79 -14.90 -41.16
C ARG A 301 0.56 -14.17 -40.71
N VAL A 302 -0.08 -14.65 -39.62
CA VAL A 302 -1.28 -14.03 -39.07
C VAL A 302 -1.10 -13.75 -37.59
N VAL A 303 -1.45 -12.55 -37.18
CA VAL A 303 -1.54 -12.16 -35.78
C VAL A 303 -2.99 -11.84 -35.41
N VAL A 304 -3.47 -12.40 -34.31
CA VAL A 304 -4.73 -12.01 -33.68
C VAL A 304 -4.40 -11.40 -32.32
N ASP A 305 -4.70 -10.10 -32.16
CA ASP A 305 -4.37 -9.38 -30.92
C ASP A 305 -5.65 -9.04 -30.14
N ALA A 306 -5.78 -9.55 -28.92
CA ALA A 306 -6.89 -9.24 -28.01
C ALA A 306 -6.87 -7.79 -27.50
N GLY A 307 -5.78 -7.02 -27.71
CA GLY A 307 -5.65 -5.64 -27.25
C GLY A 307 -5.39 -5.49 -25.77
N LEU A 308 -4.99 -6.57 -25.11
CA LEU A 308 -4.78 -6.61 -23.66
C LEU A 308 -3.35 -6.99 -23.31
N SER A 309 -2.91 -6.46 -22.16
CA SER A 309 -1.66 -6.84 -21.51
C SER A 309 -1.89 -7.00 -20.00
N ARG A 310 -1.01 -7.71 -19.31
CA ARG A 310 -1.06 -7.86 -17.86
C ARG A 310 0.18 -7.26 -17.25
N VAL A 311 -0.02 -6.32 -16.33
CA VAL A 311 1.04 -5.59 -15.64
C VAL A 311 0.94 -5.80 -14.12
N ALA A 312 2.09 -5.89 -13.47
CA ALA A 312 2.16 -5.86 -12.02
C ALA A 312 1.94 -4.43 -11.54
N ARG A 313 1.08 -4.25 -10.54
CA ARG A 313 0.89 -2.97 -9.84
C ARG A 313 0.95 -3.19 -8.34
N MET A 314 1.59 -2.27 -7.64
CA MET A 314 1.67 -2.26 -6.18
C MET A 314 0.58 -1.35 -5.61
N ASP A 315 -0.24 -1.88 -4.67
CA ASP A 315 -1.07 -1.06 -3.78
C ASP A 315 -0.18 -0.55 -2.64
N LEU A 316 0.35 0.66 -2.81
CA LEU A 316 1.30 1.27 -1.86
C LEU A 316 0.72 1.41 -0.45
N ALA A 317 -0.58 1.69 -0.34
CA ALA A 317 -1.22 1.87 0.96
C ALA A 317 -1.29 0.59 1.80
N ARG A 318 -1.18 -0.58 1.14
CA ARG A 318 -1.39 -1.89 1.79
C ARG A 318 -0.25 -2.88 1.59
N GLY A 319 0.77 -2.51 0.81
CA GLY A 319 1.89 -3.40 0.50
C GLY A 319 1.48 -4.68 -0.26
N LEU A 320 0.38 -4.64 -1.00
CA LEU A 320 -0.12 -5.78 -1.76
C LEU A 320 0.08 -5.56 -3.26
N GLY A 321 0.78 -6.49 -3.90
CA GLY A 321 0.88 -6.52 -5.37
C GLY A 321 -0.38 -7.12 -6.00
N ALA A 322 -0.77 -6.61 -7.17
CA ALA A 322 -1.83 -7.17 -7.99
C ALA A 322 -1.40 -7.23 -9.45
N LEU A 323 -1.80 -8.30 -10.16
CA LEU A 323 -1.71 -8.35 -11.61
C LEU A 323 -2.98 -7.73 -12.20
N VAL A 324 -2.82 -6.58 -12.84
CA VAL A 324 -3.93 -5.84 -13.44
C VAL A 324 -3.91 -6.02 -14.95
N THR A 325 -5.05 -6.30 -15.55
CA THR A 325 -5.20 -6.32 -17.01
C THR A 325 -5.41 -4.89 -17.49
N VAL A 326 -4.61 -4.47 -18.46
CA VAL A 326 -4.65 -3.13 -19.06
C VAL A 326 -4.78 -3.23 -20.57
N GLY A 327 -5.17 -2.14 -21.22
CA GLY A 327 -5.09 -2.03 -22.67
C GLY A 327 -3.63 -2.06 -23.13
N VAL A 328 -3.37 -2.70 -24.29
CA VAL A 328 -2.05 -2.67 -24.93
C VAL A 328 -1.68 -1.24 -25.33
N SER A 329 -0.39 -0.89 -25.34
CA SER A 329 0.05 0.39 -25.92
C SER A 329 0.10 0.33 -27.47
N ARG A 330 0.14 1.50 -28.13
CA ARG A 330 0.30 1.57 -29.58
C ARG A 330 1.61 0.96 -30.06
N ALA A 331 2.68 1.19 -29.31
CA ALA A 331 4.00 0.61 -29.61
C ALA A 331 3.97 -0.92 -29.51
N ALA A 332 3.42 -1.48 -28.42
CA ALA A 332 3.28 -2.93 -28.25
C ALA A 332 2.37 -3.55 -29.33
N ALA A 333 1.24 -2.91 -29.66
CA ALA A 333 0.35 -3.35 -30.75
C ALA A 333 1.05 -3.36 -32.11
N THR A 334 1.97 -2.42 -32.33
CA THR A 334 2.79 -2.37 -33.57
C THR A 334 3.84 -3.47 -33.57
N GLN A 335 4.52 -3.72 -32.47
CA GLN A 335 5.47 -4.84 -32.33
C GLN A 335 4.80 -6.20 -32.55
N ARG A 336 3.62 -6.41 -31.95
CA ARG A 336 2.81 -7.62 -32.14
C ARG A 336 2.43 -7.81 -33.62
N ALA A 337 1.93 -6.75 -34.26
CA ALA A 337 1.59 -6.79 -35.69
C ALA A 337 2.80 -7.15 -36.56
N GLY A 338 3.97 -6.59 -36.26
CA GLY A 338 5.24 -6.88 -37.01
C GLY A 338 5.64 -8.36 -36.97
N ARG A 339 5.07 -9.18 -36.06
CA ARG A 339 5.32 -10.63 -36.06
C ARG A 339 4.78 -11.33 -37.30
N ALA A 340 3.69 -10.81 -37.89
CA ALA A 340 3.11 -11.37 -39.12
C ALA A 340 3.93 -11.12 -40.38
N GLY A 341 4.73 -10.02 -40.39
CA GLY A 341 5.53 -9.59 -41.56
C GLY A 341 7.00 -10.00 -41.55
N ARG A 342 7.41 -10.97 -40.74
CA ARG A 342 8.84 -11.34 -40.60
C ARG A 342 9.39 -12.16 -41.74
N GLU A 343 8.64 -13.11 -42.26
CA GLU A 343 9.09 -14.07 -43.27
C GLU A 343 8.41 -13.86 -44.62
N ALA A 344 7.22 -13.27 -44.66
CA ALA A 344 6.43 -12.97 -45.82
C ALA A 344 5.36 -11.91 -45.50
N PRO A 345 4.64 -11.36 -46.51
CA PRO A 345 3.46 -10.53 -46.28
C PRO A 345 2.45 -11.21 -45.37
N GLY A 346 1.89 -10.48 -44.42
CA GLY A 346 1.04 -11.03 -43.40
C GLY A 346 -0.17 -10.17 -43.04
N HIS A 347 -0.95 -10.64 -42.06
CA HIS A 347 -2.19 -10.00 -41.62
C HIS A 347 -2.22 -9.84 -40.10
N VAL A 348 -2.78 -8.73 -39.63
CA VAL A 348 -3.08 -8.56 -38.20
C VAL A 348 -4.57 -8.23 -37.96
N TYR A 349 -5.24 -9.06 -37.18
CA TYR A 349 -6.59 -8.84 -36.70
C TYR A 349 -6.52 -8.21 -35.30
N ARG A 350 -6.93 -6.94 -35.18
CA ARG A 350 -7.02 -6.23 -33.91
C ARG A 350 -8.44 -6.33 -33.36
N CYS A 351 -8.61 -7.03 -32.25
CA CYS A 351 -9.91 -7.23 -31.59
C CYS A 351 -10.45 -5.95 -30.92
N TRP A 352 -10.21 -4.78 -31.51
CA TRP A 352 -10.75 -3.49 -31.10
C TRP A 352 -10.90 -2.55 -32.31
N SER A 353 -11.57 -1.40 -32.11
CA SER A 353 -11.83 -0.44 -33.18
C SER A 353 -10.65 0.50 -33.42
N ALA A 354 -10.60 1.12 -34.61
CA ALA A 354 -9.65 2.18 -34.92
C ALA A 354 -9.74 3.35 -33.92
N ALA A 355 -10.93 3.77 -33.55
CA ALA A 355 -11.16 4.81 -32.54
C ALA A 355 -10.62 4.44 -31.14
N THR A 356 -10.69 3.16 -30.76
CA THR A 356 -10.06 2.68 -29.52
C THR A 356 -8.55 2.73 -29.63
N HIS A 357 -7.97 2.41 -30.80
CA HIS A 357 -6.52 2.44 -31.03
C HIS A 357 -5.93 3.83 -30.82
N GLU A 358 -6.58 4.88 -31.33
CA GLU A 358 -6.10 6.26 -31.18
C GLU A 358 -6.06 6.70 -29.70
N ARG A 359 -6.89 6.12 -28.87
CA ARG A 359 -6.93 6.40 -27.41
C ARG A 359 -5.97 5.57 -26.58
N LEU A 360 -5.30 4.58 -27.17
CA LEU A 360 -4.28 3.80 -26.47
C LEU A 360 -3.08 4.67 -26.13
N ALA A 361 -2.45 4.38 -24.99
CA ALA A 361 -1.18 5.00 -24.64
C ALA A 361 -0.15 4.77 -25.75
N ALA A 362 0.70 5.75 -26.00
CA ALA A 362 1.74 5.65 -27.03
C ALA A 362 2.72 4.51 -26.72
N GLN A 363 3.21 4.47 -25.46
CA GLN A 363 4.19 3.52 -24.96
C GLN A 363 3.62 2.75 -23.76
N PRO A 364 4.17 1.57 -23.42
CA PRO A 364 3.87 0.91 -22.17
C PRO A 364 4.40 1.75 -21.00
N GLU A 365 3.69 1.70 -19.87
CA GLU A 365 4.13 2.34 -18.64
C GLU A 365 5.42 1.66 -18.14
N PRO A 366 6.50 2.42 -17.81
CA PRO A 366 7.76 1.83 -17.36
C PRO A 366 7.58 1.10 -16.03
N GLU A 367 8.32 0.03 -15.82
CA GLU A 367 8.18 -0.82 -14.64
C GLU A 367 8.46 -0.06 -13.32
N ILE A 368 9.36 0.93 -13.38
CA ILE A 368 9.69 1.80 -12.23
C ILE A 368 8.46 2.55 -11.67
N ALA A 369 7.45 2.82 -12.50
CA ALA A 369 6.24 3.52 -12.10
C ALA A 369 5.20 2.60 -11.41
N THR A 370 5.29 1.29 -11.60
CA THR A 370 4.20 0.36 -11.23
C THR A 370 4.62 -0.78 -10.31
N ALA A 371 5.90 -1.14 -10.28
CA ALA A 371 6.41 -2.29 -9.54
C ALA A 371 6.69 -2.00 -8.06
N ASP A 372 6.94 -3.07 -7.30
CA ASP A 372 7.53 -2.98 -5.96
C ASP A 372 9.00 -2.54 -6.08
N LEU A 373 9.31 -1.36 -5.55
CA LEU A 373 10.66 -0.80 -5.59
C LEU A 373 11.57 -1.26 -4.45
N THR A 374 11.15 -2.20 -3.58
CA THR A 374 11.98 -2.64 -2.45
C THR A 374 13.33 -3.21 -2.89
N GLY A 375 13.36 -4.03 -3.94
CA GLY A 375 14.61 -4.53 -4.52
C GLY A 375 15.44 -3.43 -5.15
N PHE A 376 14.81 -2.57 -5.92
CA PHE A 376 15.43 -1.43 -6.58
C PHE A 376 16.10 -0.47 -5.56
N ALA A 377 15.39 -0.12 -4.49
CA ALA A 377 15.93 0.75 -3.44
C ALA A 377 17.12 0.11 -2.71
N LEU A 378 17.11 -1.22 -2.52
CA LEU A 378 18.24 -1.93 -1.94
C LEU A 378 19.47 -1.91 -2.87
N GLU A 379 19.28 -2.11 -4.18
CA GLU A 379 20.38 -2.03 -5.16
C GLU A 379 20.97 -0.62 -5.23
N LEU A 380 20.13 0.44 -5.21
CA LEU A 380 20.60 1.82 -5.12
C LEU A 380 21.40 2.10 -3.84
N ALA A 381 20.90 1.65 -2.69
CA ALA A 381 21.61 1.82 -1.42
C ALA A 381 22.92 1.03 -1.38
N ALA A 382 22.95 -0.17 -1.98
CA ALA A 382 24.17 -0.98 -2.11
C ALA A 382 25.21 -0.36 -3.04
N TRP A 383 24.74 0.40 -4.05
CA TRP A 383 25.61 1.14 -4.96
C TRP A 383 26.20 2.42 -4.37
N GLY A 384 25.57 2.94 -3.31
CA GLY A 384 25.97 4.20 -2.65
C GLY A 384 25.15 5.42 -3.05
N ALA A 385 24.10 5.24 -3.84
CA ALA A 385 23.17 6.28 -4.29
C ALA A 385 21.71 5.97 -3.85
N PRO A 386 21.40 6.00 -2.55
CA PRO A 386 20.14 5.49 -2.00
C PRO A 386 18.88 6.20 -2.52
N ASP A 387 18.99 7.40 -3.03
CA ASP A 387 17.91 8.16 -3.66
C ASP A 387 17.93 8.12 -5.19
N GLY A 388 18.97 7.51 -5.77
CA GLY A 388 19.19 7.47 -7.21
C GLY A 388 19.64 8.82 -7.81
N ALA A 389 19.91 9.82 -6.97
CA ALA A 389 20.37 11.12 -7.44
C ALA A 389 21.74 11.00 -8.14
N GLY A 390 21.88 11.68 -9.27
CA GLY A 390 23.10 11.67 -10.09
C GLY A 390 23.25 10.45 -10.99
N LEU A 391 22.43 9.41 -10.85
CA LEU A 391 22.45 8.24 -11.72
C LEU A 391 21.71 8.50 -13.04
N ALA A 392 22.23 7.94 -14.14
CA ALA A 392 21.64 8.02 -15.47
C ALA A 392 20.38 7.13 -15.60
N LEU A 393 19.40 7.30 -14.70
CA LEU A 393 18.13 6.60 -14.76
C LEU A 393 17.24 7.20 -15.86
N PRO A 394 16.63 6.37 -16.72
CA PRO A 394 15.74 6.88 -17.76
C PRO A 394 14.51 7.62 -17.20
N ASP A 395 13.92 7.17 -16.07
CA ASP A 395 12.89 7.88 -15.31
C ASP A 395 13.26 7.92 -13.83
N PRO A 396 12.97 9.02 -13.12
CA PRO A 396 13.13 9.05 -11.68
C PRO A 396 12.10 8.12 -11.00
N PRO A 397 12.49 7.42 -9.94
CA PRO A 397 11.57 6.59 -9.19
C PRO A 397 10.50 7.47 -8.50
N PRO A 398 9.21 7.04 -8.49
CA PRO A 398 8.15 7.77 -7.79
C PRO A 398 8.44 7.89 -6.28
N ALA A 399 8.40 9.11 -5.75
CA ALA A 399 8.76 9.39 -4.36
C ALA A 399 7.96 8.56 -3.34
N ALA A 400 6.65 8.41 -3.54
CA ALA A 400 5.79 7.61 -2.66
C ALA A 400 6.19 6.13 -2.66
N SER A 401 6.51 5.55 -3.84
CA SER A 401 6.96 4.16 -3.94
C SER A 401 8.33 3.96 -3.29
N MET A 402 9.24 4.92 -3.41
CA MET A 402 10.55 4.88 -2.76
C MET A 402 10.43 5.00 -1.23
N THR A 403 9.53 5.84 -0.71
CA THR A 403 9.28 5.91 0.74
C THR A 403 8.83 4.55 1.27
N VAL A 404 7.81 3.93 0.68
CA VAL A 404 7.33 2.60 1.08
C VAL A 404 8.43 1.53 0.98
N ALA A 405 9.27 1.59 -0.07
CA ALA A 405 10.38 0.66 -0.26
C ALA A 405 11.44 0.82 0.84
N ARG A 406 11.81 2.05 1.18
CA ARG A 406 12.79 2.35 2.26
C ARG A 406 12.26 1.96 3.63
N ASP A 407 11.01 2.27 3.95
CA ASP A 407 10.35 1.86 5.21
C ASP A 407 10.34 0.33 5.34
N THR A 408 10.07 -0.36 4.24
CA THR A 408 10.17 -1.82 4.18
C THR A 408 11.61 -2.28 4.47
N LEU A 409 12.61 -1.72 3.81
CA LEU A 409 14.01 -2.07 4.00
C LEU A 409 14.51 -1.76 5.43
N ALA A 410 14.08 -0.65 6.01
CA ALA A 410 14.35 -0.32 7.41
C ALA A 410 13.73 -1.36 8.36
N THR A 411 12.47 -1.75 8.12
CA THR A 411 11.81 -2.84 8.88
C THR A 411 12.53 -4.19 8.76
N LEU A 412 13.12 -4.46 7.60
CA LEU A 412 13.97 -5.65 7.39
C LEU A 412 15.36 -5.52 8.04
N GLY A 413 15.72 -4.34 8.56
CA GLY A 413 17.06 -4.02 9.07
C GLY A 413 18.11 -3.91 7.97
N ALA A 414 17.70 -3.71 6.71
CA ALA A 414 18.60 -3.58 5.57
C ALA A 414 19.15 -2.17 5.42
N LEU A 415 18.40 -1.17 5.89
CA LEU A 415 18.82 0.23 5.96
C LEU A 415 18.85 0.69 7.41
N ASP A 416 19.75 1.61 7.72
CA ASP A 416 19.79 2.34 8.98
C ASP A 416 18.85 3.57 8.97
N ALA A 417 18.85 4.35 10.05
CA ALA A 417 18.02 5.55 10.18
C ALA A 417 18.37 6.65 9.17
N ASP A 418 19.60 6.66 8.66
CA ASP A 418 20.07 7.61 7.64
C ASP A 418 19.82 7.12 6.21
N GLY A 419 19.18 5.95 6.04
CA GLY A 419 18.90 5.32 4.76
C GLY A 419 20.11 4.64 4.11
N ARG A 420 21.22 4.45 4.85
CA ARG A 420 22.40 3.76 4.37
C ARG A 420 22.26 2.25 4.53
N ILE A 421 22.89 1.50 3.61
CA ILE A 421 22.87 0.05 3.67
C ILE A 421 23.65 -0.48 4.87
N THR A 422 23.04 -1.35 5.66
CA THR A 422 23.67 -2.04 6.79
C THR A 422 24.46 -3.28 6.32
N ASP A 423 25.27 -3.91 7.20
CA ASP A 423 25.89 -5.21 6.89
C ASP A 423 24.84 -6.29 6.63
N ARG A 424 23.70 -6.21 7.34
CA ARG A 424 22.54 -7.07 7.08
C ARG A 424 21.94 -6.79 5.71
N GLY A 425 21.82 -5.52 5.30
CA GLY A 425 21.37 -5.13 3.96
C GLY A 425 22.28 -5.70 2.87
N ARG A 426 23.60 -5.64 3.07
CA ARG A 426 24.59 -6.26 2.16
C ARG A 426 24.41 -7.77 2.06
N ALA A 427 24.20 -8.43 3.20
CA ALA A 427 23.91 -9.87 3.22
C ALA A 427 22.61 -10.22 2.48
N ILE A 428 21.54 -9.41 2.66
CA ILE A 428 20.27 -9.56 1.94
C ILE A 428 20.46 -9.39 0.43
N ALA A 429 21.18 -8.36 -0.02
CA ALA A 429 21.47 -8.12 -1.43
C ALA A 429 22.28 -9.27 -2.05
N ALA A 430 23.26 -9.83 -1.33
CA ALA A 430 24.10 -10.92 -1.79
C ALA A 430 23.32 -12.22 -2.08
N VAL A 431 22.19 -12.48 -1.42
CA VAL A 431 21.33 -13.64 -1.69
C VAL A 431 20.81 -13.64 -3.14
N GLY A 432 20.59 -12.45 -3.72
CA GLY A 432 20.06 -12.31 -5.06
C GLY A 432 18.63 -12.83 -5.20
N ALA A 433 17.81 -12.61 -4.19
CA ALA A 433 16.38 -12.81 -4.16
C ALA A 433 15.71 -11.49 -3.73
N HIS A 434 14.38 -11.39 -3.86
CA HIS A 434 13.66 -10.24 -3.33
C HIS A 434 14.03 -10.03 -1.83
N PRO A 435 14.27 -8.78 -1.36
CA PRO A 435 14.77 -8.52 -0.01
C PRO A 435 14.00 -9.21 1.11
N ARG A 436 12.67 -9.26 1.01
CA ARG A 436 11.79 -9.96 1.96
C ARG A 436 12.08 -11.47 2.02
N LEU A 437 12.30 -12.11 0.86
CA LEU A 437 12.62 -13.53 0.76
C LEU A 437 14.05 -13.82 1.22
N ALA A 438 14.99 -12.92 0.93
CA ALA A 438 16.37 -13.02 1.40
C ALA A 438 16.43 -12.93 2.94
N ARG A 439 15.65 -12.02 3.56
CA ARG A 439 15.49 -11.99 5.02
C ARG A 439 14.97 -13.31 5.57
N ALA A 440 13.88 -13.82 4.99
CA ALA A 440 13.27 -15.07 5.44
C ALA A 440 14.26 -16.25 5.34
N LEU A 441 15.11 -16.26 4.30
CA LEU A 441 16.16 -17.27 4.15
C LEU A 441 17.22 -17.14 5.25
N LEU A 442 17.77 -15.94 5.45
CA LEU A 442 18.89 -15.71 6.38
C LEU A 442 18.46 -15.93 7.83
N ASP A 443 17.36 -15.33 8.26
CA ASP A 443 16.86 -15.43 9.65
C ASP A 443 16.24 -16.82 9.91
N GLY A 444 15.48 -17.31 8.96
CA GLY A 444 14.78 -18.58 9.08
C GLY A 444 15.71 -19.78 9.07
N ALA A 445 16.85 -19.72 8.36
CA ALA A 445 17.82 -20.83 8.33
C ALA A 445 18.34 -21.20 9.72
N ALA A 446 18.50 -20.22 10.61
CA ALA A 446 18.92 -20.45 11.99
C ALA A 446 17.86 -21.19 12.82
N ARG A 447 16.55 -21.04 12.48
CA ARG A 447 15.43 -21.59 13.23
C ARG A 447 14.91 -22.93 12.69
N VAL A 448 14.80 -23.05 11.36
CA VAL A 448 14.21 -24.24 10.72
C VAL A 448 15.25 -25.12 10.03
N GLY A 449 16.51 -24.67 9.97
CA GLY A 449 17.59 -25.31 9.23
C GLY A 449 17.71 -24.83 7.79
N ALA A 450 18.92 -24.81 7.25
CA ALA A 450 19.28 -24.27 5.94
C ALA A 450 18.48 -24.91 4.78
N ASP A 451 18.27 -26.24 4.83
CA ASP A 451 17.56 -26.98 3.79
C ASP A 451 16.08 -26.56 3.72
N ARG A 452 15.38 -26.60 4.87
CA ARG A 452 13.95 -26.24 4.93
C ARG A 452 13.73 -24.76 4.59
N ALA A 453 14.63 -23.87 5.04
CA ALA A 453 14.56 -22.46 4.69
C ALA A 453 14.73 -22.25 3.18
N ALA A 454 15.73 -22.88 2.55
CA ALA A 454 15.95 -22.80 1.12
C ALA A 454 14.78 -23.41 0.32
N GLU A 455 14.20 -24.52 0.78
CA GLU A 455 13.07 -25.18 0.13
C GLU A 455 11.81 -24.32 0.10
N VAL A 456 11.43 -23.74 1.25
CA VAL A 456 10.24 -22.87 1.33
C VAL A 456 10.45 -21.54 0.60
N VAL A 457 11.63 -20.92 0.76
CA VAL A 457 11.93 -19.67 0.05
C VAL A 457 12.01 -19.88 -1.46
N ALA A 458 12.54 -21.03 -1.93
CA ALA A 458 12.51 -21.37 -3.35
C ALA A 458 11.08 -21.52 -3.89
N LEU A 459 10.17 -22.08 -3.08
CA LEU A 459 8.75 -22.17 -3.45
C LEU A 459 8.09 -20.79 -3.52
N LEU A 460 8.40 -19.89 -2.58
CA LEU A 460 7.89 -18.50 -2.57
C LEU A 460 8.46 -17.66 -3.71
N ALA A 461 9.68 -17.95 -4.17
CA ALA A 461 10.33 -17.22 -5.27
C ALA A 461 9.81 -17.61 -6.66
N GLU A 462 9.12 -18.73 -6.79
CA GLU A 462 8.58 -19.23 -8.06
C GLU A 462 7.07 -19.34 -8.02
N ASP A 463 6.37 -18.37 -8.58
CA ASP A 463 4.88 -18.32 -8.69
C ASP A 463 4.23 -19.60 -9.24
N THR A 464 5.00 -20.43 -9.95
CA THR A 464 4.52 -21.62 -10.66
C THR A 464 4.67 -22.93 -9.90
N ALA A 465 5.46 -22.92 -8.83
CA ALA A 465 5.79 -24.14 -8.10
C ALA A 465 4.67 -24.61 -7.15
N ALA A 466 3.78 -23.69 -6.74
CA ALA A 466 2.71 -24.01 -5.78
C ALA A 466 1.64 -24.99 -6.33
N GLY A 467 1.41 -25.02 -7.66
CA GLY A 467 0.37 -25.87 -8.26
C GLY A 467 -1.06 -25.42 -7.87
N PRO A 468 -2.06 -26.32 -7.98
CA PRO A 468 -3.42 -26.02 -7.57
C PRO A 468 -3.57 -26.04 -6.04
N GLY A 469 -4.44 -25.16 -5.53
CA GLY A 469 -4.75 -25.01 -4.10
C GLY A 469 -4.12 -23.77 -3.48
N ASP A 470 -4.53 -23.49 -2.25
CA ASP A 470 -4.15 -22.29 -1.47
C ASP A 470 -3.27 -22.63 -0.24
N ASP A 471 -2.94 -23.92 -0.05
CA ASP A 471 -2.07 -24.39 1.03
C ASP A 471 -0.62 -24.53 0.56
N LEU A 472 0.26 -23.67 1.10
CA LEU A 472 1.68 -23.61 0.82
C LEU A 472 2.39 -24.89 1.27
N THR A 473 2.06 -25.41 2.45
CA THR A 473 2.72 -26.62 3.00
C THR A 473 2.35 -27.85 2.19
N ALA A 474 1.13 -27.95 1.75
CA ALA A 474 0.73 -29.03 0.83
C ALA A 474 1.46 -28.93 -0.51
N ALA A 475 1.65 -27.73 -1.06
CA ALA A 475 2.46 -27.50 -2.25
C ALA A 475 3.92 -27.90 -2.05
N TRP A 476 4.52 -27.53 -0.93
CA TRP A 476 5.87 -27.92 -0.57
C TRP A 476 6.07 -29.44 -0.47
N ARG A 477 5.12 -30.15 0.19
CA ARG A 477 5.12 -31.62 0.28
C ARG A 477 5.03 -32.28 -1.11
N ARG A 478 4.19 -31.75 -2.00
CA ARG A 478 4.07 -32.25 -3.40
C ARG A 478 5.40 -32.12 -4.18
N LEU A 479 6.11 -31.00 -4.03
CA LEU A 479 7.42 -30.80 -4.67
C LEU A 479 8.49 -31.74 -4.13
N ARG A 480 8.51 -31.95 -2.82
CA ARG A 480 9.41 -32.97 -2.21
C ARG A 480 9.14 -34.37 -2.76
N ALA A 481 7.88 -34.73 -2.92
CA ALA A 481 7.44 -36.01 -3.49
C ALA A 481 7.69 -36.15 -4.99
N GLY A 482 8.06 -35.07 -5.70
CA GLY A 482 8.34 -35.12 -7.13
C GLY A 482 7.09 -35.21 -8.02
N ALA A 483 5.93 -34.79 -7.55
CA ALA A 483 4.63 -34.92 -8.23
C ALA A 483 4.60 -34.28 -9.64
N ASP A 484 5.37 -33.21 -9.88
CA ASP A 484 5.63 -32.63 -11.19
C ASP A 484 7.14 -32.60 -11.43
N PRO A 485 7.69 -33.46 -12.30
CA PRO A 485 9.13 -33.54 -12.55
C PRO A 485 9.75 -32.23 -13.02
N GLY A 486 9.05 -31.47 -13.87
CA GLY A 486 9.54 -30.18 -14.39
C GLY A 486 9.58 -29.08 -13.34
N ALA A 487 8.50 -28.92 -12.57
CA ALA A 487 8.47 -27.98 -11.44
C ALA A 487 9.47 -28.37 -10.35
N THR A 488 9.56 -29.66 -10.03
CA THR A 488 10.52 -30.19 -9.04
C THR A 488 11.97 -29.95 -9.44
N ALA A 489 12.33 -30.11 -10.70
CA ALA A 489 13.70 -29.85 -11.18
C ALA A 489 14.09 -28.37 -11.06
N ARG A 490 13.19 -27.46 -11.45
CA ARG A 490 13.40 -26.00 -11.27
C ARG A 490 13.53 -25.63 -9.80
N TRP A 491 12.57 -26.08 -8.97
CA TRP A 491 12.57 -25.84 -7.54
C TRP A 491 13.87 -26.34 -6.88
N ARG A 492 14.28 -27.57 -7.17
CA ARG A 492 15.56 -28.12 -6.66
C ARG A 492 16.77 -27.30 -7.10
N SER A 493 16.78 -26.77 -8.33
CA SER A 493 17.86 -25.88 -8.79
C SER A 493 17.91 -24.61 -7.99
N GLU A 494 16.75 -24.00 -7.72
CA GLU A 494 16.67 -22.78 -6.90
C GLU A 494 17.01 -23.05 -5.43
N VAL A 495 16.59 -24.18 -4.86
CA VAL A 495 17.00 -24.63 -3.50
C VAL A 495 18.52 -24.70 -3.39
N ARG A 496 19.20 -25.34 -4.36
CA ARG A 496 20.68 -25.43 -4.35
C ARG A 496 21.32 -24.04 -4.39
N ARG A 497 20.79 -23.14 -5.21
CA ARG A 497 21.27 -21.76 -5.33
C ARG A 497 21.12 -20.99 -4.01
N LEU A 498 19.92 -21.05 -3.40
CA LEU A 498 19.62 -20.36 -2.14
C LEU A 498 20.44 -20.91 -1.00
N ARG A 499 20.62 -22.22 -0.96
CA ARG A 499 21.48 -22.87 0.04
C ARG A 499 22.93 -22.42 -0.08
N ALA A 500 23.46 -22.30 -1.30
CA ALA A 500 24.83 -21.83 -1.54
C ALA A 500 25.01 -20.34 -1.19
N ALA A 501 23.92 -19.56 -1.07
CA ALA A 501 23.96 -18.18 -0.63
C ALA A 501 23.94 -18.01 0.90
N LEU A 502 23.66 -19.08 1.64
CA LEU A 502 23.74 -19.06 3.10
C LEU A 502 25.20 -19.17 3.56
N PRO A 503 25.63 -18.44 4.61
CA PRO A 503 26.94 -18.64 5.22
C PRO A 503 27.09 -20.08 5.69
N ASP A 504 28.29 -20.64 5.50
CA ASP A 504 28.59 -22.00 5.93
C ASP A 504 28.62 -22.04 7.47
N VAL A 505 27.55 -22.52 8.10
CA VAL A 505 27.45 -22.66 9.57
C VAL A 505 28.48 -23.67 10.13
N ARG A 506 29.14 -24.44 9.27
CA ARG A 506 30.16 -25.41 9.65
C ARG A 506 31.57 -24.84 9.77
N SER A 507 31.83 -23.62 9.31
CA SER A 507 33.14 -22.97 9.43
C SER A 507 33.24 -22.00 10.62
N GLY A 508 32.72 -22.39 11.77
CA GLY A 508 32.96 -21.74 13.07
C GLY A 508 34.42 -21.95 13.56
N ARG A 509 35.39 -21.82 12.69
CA ARG A 509 36.76 -21.54 13.05
C ARG A 509 37.03 -20.06 12.77
N PRO A 510 37.27 -19.25 13.80
CA PRO A 510 37.79 -17.93 13.57
C PRO A 510 39.11 -18.06 12.81
N ASP A 511 39.22 -17.29 11.73
CA ASP A 511 40.44 -17.12 10.97
C ASP A 511 41.56 -16.71 11.95
N ARG A 512 42.48 -17.62 12.17
CA ARG A 512 43.67 -17.39 12.99
C ARG A 512 44.62 -16.53 12.16
N GLY A 513 44.26 -15.24 12.01
CA GLY A 513 45.21 -14.24 11.60
C GLY A 513 46.39 -14.24 12.56
N ARG A 514 47.57 -14.37 11.97
CA ARG A 514 48.92 -14.22 12.43
C ARG A 514 49.07 -13.51 13.78
N PRO A 515 49.78 -14.10 14.75
CA PRO A 515 49.93 -13.57 16.12
C PRO A 515 50.74 -12.28 16.13
N PRO A 516 50.31 -11.22 16.85
CA PRO A 516 51.20 -10.15 17.25
C PRO A 516 52.13 -10.64 18.38
N ARG A 517 53.37 -10.16 18.36
CA ARG A 517 54.42 -10.45 19.31
C ARG A 517 54.07 -9.97 20.72
N ALA A 518 54.44 -10.79 21.66
CA ALA A 518 54.28 -10.60 23.09
C ALA A 518 54.97 -9.34 23.60
N SER A 519 54.29 -8.58 24.45
CA SER A 519 54.87 -7.98 25.64
C SER A 519 53.70 -7.56 26.59
N ASP A 520 53.94 -7.93 27.89
CA ASP A 520 53.34 -7.45 29.12
C ASP A 520 51.99 -8.03 29.58
N ALA A 521 52.14 -8.98 30.47
CA ALA A 521 51.16 -9.40 31.46
C ALA A 521 51.22 -8.45 32.71
N PRO A 522 50.16 -8.41 33.54
CA PRO A 522 50.29 -9.14 34.80
C PRO A 522 49.14 -10.06 35.25
N ALA A 523 49.50 -10.95 36.12
CA ALA A 523 48.77 -12.07 36.66
C ALA A 523 47.66 -11.70 37.68
N GLY A 524 46.71 -12.62 37.87
CA GLY A 524 46.04 -12.79 39.14
C GLY A 524 44.54 -13.14 39.06
N GLY A 525 44.17 -14.34 39.51
CA GLY A 525 42.76 -14.60 39.91
C GLY A 525 42.22 -15.99 39.60
N THR A 526 42.50 -16.94 40.49
CA THR A 526 41.94 -18.29 40.54
C THR A 526 40.44 -18.31 40.88
N GLY A 527 39.65 -19.14 40.17
CA GLY A 527 38.26 -19.45 40.50
C GLY A 527 37.72 -20.66 39.77
N ARG A 528 37.88 -21.82 40.37
CA ARG A 528 37.28 -23.12 39.92
C ARG A 528 35.79 -23.11 40.12
N ALA A 529 35.02 -23.52 39.12
CA ALA A 529 33.80 -24.32 39.34
C ALA A 529 33.55 -25.23 38.11
N ARG A 530 33.47 -26.48 38.37
CA ARG A 530 33.14 -27.58 37.46
C ARG A 530 31.61 -27.63 37.27
N SER A 531 31.12 -27.93 36.09
CA SER A 531 30.19 -29.03 35.88
C SER A 531 30.08 -29.35 34.39
N ALA A 532 30.54 -30.55 34.07
CA ALA A 532 30.34 -31.17 32.77
C ALA A 532 28.87 -31.62 32.67
N GLY A 533 28.16 -31.12 31.72
CA GLY A 533 26.86 -31.60 31.25
C GLY A 533 27.04 -32.19 29.85
N ASP A 534 26.69 -33.42 29.71
CA ASP A 534 26.78 -34.31 28.54
C ASP A 534 26.07 -33.71 27.31
N PRO A 535 26.69 -33.49 26.12
CA PRO A 535 26.07 -32.94 24.93
C PRO A 535 25.20 -33.91 24.13
N ALA A 536 24.86 -35.10 24.67
CA ALA A 536 24.17 -36.15 23.91
C ALA A 536 22.64 -36.23 24.08
N ARG A 537 21.96 -35.24 24.73
CA ARG A 537 20.49 -35.26 24.94
C ARG A 537 19.75 -34.01 24.49
N ALA A 538 20.28 -33.22 23.56
CA ALA A 538 19.60 -32.06 22.99
C ALA A 538 19.09 -32.35 21.54
N GLY A 539 18.51 -33.48 21.31
CA GLY A 539 18.05 -33.86 19.98
C GLY A 539 16.66 -34.51 20.00
N ASP A 540 15.57 -33.80 20.27
CA ASP A 540 14.26 -33.99 19.64
C ASP A 540 13.09 -33.13 20.21
N ALA A 541 13.32 -32.28 21.17
CA ALA A 541 12.26 -31.43 21.76
C ALA A 541 12.31 -30.00 21.22
N GLY A 542 12.06 -29.78 19.89
CA GLY A 542 12.06 -28.42 19.35
C GLY A 542 12.02 -28.28 17.84
N ARG A 543 11.86 -29.36 17.08
CA ARG A 543 11.78 -29.23 15.63
C ARG A 543 10.37 -28.79 15.21
N LEU A 544 10.24 -27.55 14.73
CA LEU A 544 8.97 -27.03 14.21
C LEU A 544 8.39 -27.99 13.15
N THR A 545 7.07 -28.17 13.17
CA THR A 545 6.34 -28.89 12.09
C THR A 545 6.58 -28.23 10.75
N ASP A 546 6.23 -28.88 9.65
CA ASP A 546 6.34 -28.25 8.32
C ASP A 546 5.45 -27.02 8.19
N ASP A 547 4.25 -27.04 8.80
CA ASP A 547 3.34 -25.90 8.80
C ASP A 547 3.94 -24.71 9.56
N LEU A 548 4.44 -24.94 10.78
CA LEU A 548 5.06 -23.87 11.57
C LEU A 548 6.35 -23.34 10.95
N ALA A 549 7.16 -24.23 10.34
CA ALA A 549 8.37 -23.82 9.63
C ALA A 549 8.04 -22.96 8.40
N ALA A 550 7.05 -23.37 7.61
CA ALA A 550 6.58 -22.59 6.47
C ALA A 550 5.96 -21.27 6.95
N GLY A 551 5.13 -21.29 8.02
CA GLY A 551 4.52 -20.14 8.63
C GLY A 551 5.51 -19.11 9.15
N LEU A 552 6.57 -19.56 9.82
CA LEU A 552 7.67 -18.72 10.28
C LEU A 552 8.35 -18.02 9.09
N LEU A 553 8.70 -18.77 8.04
CA LEU A 553 9.39 -18.23 6.88
C LEU A 553 8.54 -17.22 6.10
N VAL A 554 7.25 -17.52 5.91
CA VAL A 554 6.30 -16.58 5.30
C VAL A 554 6.13 -15.34 6.16
N GLY A 555 5.99 -15.48 7.47
CA GLY A 555 5.87 -14.37 8.40
C GLY A 555 7.13 -13.50 8.47
N LEU A 556 8.33 -14.10 8.38
CA LEU A 556 9.60 -13.36 8.26
C LEU A 556 9.68 -12.57 6.94
N ALA A 557 9.18 -13.14 5.83
CA ALA A 557 9.12 -12.44 4.55
C ALA A 557 8.08 -11.33 4.54
N HIS A 558 6.92 -11.57 5.13
CA HIS A 558 5.74 -10.71 5.08
C HIS A 558 5.10 -10.55 6.46
N PRO A 559 5.77 -9.89 7.41
CA PRO A 559 5.23 -9.75 8.76
C PRO A 559 3.88 -9.02 8.80
N GLU A 560 3.64 -8.11 7.85
CA GLU A 560 2.37 -7.40 7.68
C GLU A 560 1.21 -8.27 7.18
N ARG A 561 1.49 -9.52 6.77
CA ARG A 561 0.52 -10.49 6.28
C ARG A 561 0.28 -11.67 7.24
N LEU A 562 0.79 -11.59 8.47
CA LEU A 562 0.35 -12.47 9.55
C LEU A 562 -1.11 -12.16 9.87
N ALA A 563 -1.97 -13.15 9.85
CA ALA A 563 -3.40 -12.95 9.86
C ALA A 563 -4.08 -13.78 10.96
N ARG A 564 -4.96 -13.15 11.74
CA ARG A 564 -5.79 -13.80 12.77
C ARG A 564 -7.23 -13.89 12.30
N VAL A 565 -7.87 -15.02 12.56
CA VAL A 565 -9.28 -15.21 12.26
C VAL A 565 -10.15 -14.19 13.02
N ARG A 566 -11.12 -13.58 12.35
CA ARG A 566 -12.01 -12.58 12.97
C ARG A 566 -13.08 -13.21 13.84
N ARG A 567 -13.48 -14.43 13.51
CA ARG A 567 -14.43 -15.25 14.28
C ARG A 567 -13.95 -16.70 14.24
N PRO A 568 -13.91 -17.41 15.35
CA PRO A 568 -13.51 -18.81 15.38
C PRO A 568 -14.25 -19.63 14.31
N GLY A 569 -13.53 -20.47 13.57
CA GLY A 569 -14.07 -21.29 12.49
C GLY A 569 -14.47 -20.54 11.20
N GLY A 570 -14.25 -19.22 11.14
CA GLY A 570 -14.59 -18.41 9.96
C GLY A 570 -13.54 -18.46 8.86
N SER A 571 -13.90 -17.92 7.67
CA SER A 571 -13.00 -17.74 6.51
C SER A 571 -12.39 -16.34 6.40
N ALA A 572 -12.82 -15.39 7.24
CA ALA A 572 -12.38 -14.00 7.23
C ALA A 572 -11.32 -13.75 8.31
N TYR A 573 -10.23 -13.14 7.92
CA TYR A 573 -9.04 -12.86 8.73
C TYR A 573 -8.73 -11.37 8.74
N LEU A 574 -8.07 -10.90 9.80
CA LEU A 574 -7.45 -9.59 9.86
C LEU A 574 -5.93 -9.78 9.79
N MET A 575 -5.30 -9.19 8.79
CA MET A 575 -3.84 -9.15 8.69
C MET A 575 -3.25 -8.10 9.61
N SER A 576 -2.05 -8.34 10.10
CA SER A 576 -1.29 -7.40 10.96
C SER A 576 -1.08 -6.03 10.31
N GLY A 577 -1.07 -5.95 8.97
CA GLY A 577 -1.08 -4.70 8.22
C GLY A 577 -2.44 -3.99 8.16
N GLY A 578 -3.48 -4.47 8.87
CA GLY A 578 -4.80 -3.84 8.94
C GLY A 578 -5.77 -4.19 7.81
N THR A 579 -5.34 -4.92 6.79
CA THR A 579 -6.21 -5.33 5.67
C THR A 579 -6.93 -6.63 6.02
N ALA A 580 -8.23 -6.69 5.76
CA ALA A 580 -8.99 -7.93 5.86
C ALA A 580 -8.63 -8.89 4.71
N ALA A 581 -8.55 -10.18 5.00
CA ALA A 581 -8.29 -11.25 4.02
C ALA A 581 -9.35 -12.35 4.12
N GLU A 582 -9.65 -13.02 3.01
CA GLU A 582 -10.66 -14.06 2.95
C GLU A 582 -10.15 -15.27 2.17
N LEU A 583 -10.41 -16.47 2.72
CA LEU A 583 -10.15 -17.75 2.06
C LEU A 583 -11.23 -18.05 1.01
N ALA A 584 -10.85 -18.78 -0.02
CA ALA A 584 -11.82 -19.26 -1.00
C ALA A 584 -12.80 -20.28 -0.35
N PRO A 585 -14.05 -20.35 -0.80
CA PRO A 585 -14.97 -21.41 -0.38
C PRO A 585 -14.36 -22.80 -0.61
N GLY A 586 -14.43 -23.66 0.42
CA GLY A 586 -13.84 -25.00 0.38
C GLY A 586 -12.32 -25.07 0.58
N SER A 587 -11.69 -24.00 1.03
CA SER A 587 -10.27 -24.00 1.42
C SER A 587 -10.00 -24.99 2.56
N GLY A 588 -8.94 -25.79 2.42
CA GLY A 588 -8.46 -26.69 3.48
C GLY A 588 -7.86 -25.94 4.69
N LEU A 589 -7.63 -24.63 4.58
CA LEU A 589 -7.09 -23.77 5.64
C LEU A 589 -8.21 -23.17 6.54
N ALA A 590 -9.48 -23.42 6.18
CA ALA A 590 -10.61 -22.93 6.99
C ALA A 590 -10.58 -23.54 8.39
N GLY A 591 -10.78 -22.72 9.42
CA GLY A 591 -10.71 -23.13 10.83
C GLY A 591 -9.35 -22.93 11.50
N ALA A 592 -8.30 -22.53 10.78
CA ALA A 592 -7.05 -22.13 11.40
C ALA A 592 -7.21 -20.78 12.12
N ASP A 593 -6.76 -20.68 13.38
CA ASP A 593 -6.82 -19.41 14.13
C ASP A 593 -5.87 -18.35 13.56
N TRP A 594 -4.73 -18.80 13.05
CA TRP A 594 -3.71 -17.96 12.48
C TRP A 594 -3.24 -18.48 11.11
N LEU A 595 -3.00 -17.55 10.20
CA LEU A 595 -2.41 -17.80 8.88
C LEU A 595 -1.22 -16.88 8.62
N ALA A 596 -0.16 -17.42 8.03
CA ALA A 596 0.84 -16.64 7.33
C ALA A 596 0.48 -16.61 5.84
N VAL A 597 0.09 -15.43 5.35
CA VAL A 597 -0.39 -15.24 3.97
C VAL A 597 0.78 -14.92 3.06
N ALA A 598 1.17 -15.89 2.23
CA ALA A 598 2.26 -15.73 1.27
C ALA A 598 1.83 -14.88 0.06
N VAL A 599 0.67 -15.19 -0.50
CA VAL A 599 0.13 -14.48 -1.68
C VAL A 599 -1.34 -14.12 -1.43
N ALA A 600 -1.64 -12.85 -1.57
CA ALA A 600 -3.00 -12.35 -1.58
C ALA A 600 -3.15 -11.35 -2.72
N ASP A 601 -4.28 -11.35 -3.38
CA ASP A 601 -4.66 -10.36 -4.37
C ASP A 601 -5.88 -9.56 -3.89
N ARG A 602 -5.93 -8.30 -4.30
CA ARG A 602 -7.02 -7.41 -3.97
C ARG A 602 -7.42 -6.61 -5.21
N SER A 603 -8.70 -6.75 -5.59
CA SER A 603 -9.24 -5.91 -6.66
C SER A 603 -9.32 -4.45 -6.19
N PRO A 604 -9.03 -3.46 -7.04
CA PRO A 604 -9.23 -2.06 -6.72
C PRO A 604 -10.65 -1.80 -6.21
N GLY A 605 -10.76 -1.10 -5.06
CA GLY A 605 -12.06 -0.83 -4.44
C GLY A 605 -12.62 -1.96 -3.55
N ALA A 606 -12.09 -3.18 -3.60
CA ALA A 606 -12.54 -4.25 -2.71
C ALA A 606 -12.10 -3.98 -1.26
N PRO A 607 -12.96 -4.16 -0.25
CA PRO A 607 -12.58 -3.98 1.15
C PRO A 607 -11.68 -5.11 1.67
N THR A 608 -11.71 -6.28 1.02
CA THR A 608 -11.07 -7.51 1.47
C THR A 608 -10.12 -8.05 0.39
N ALA A 609 -8.95 -8.54 0.80
CA ALA A 609 -8.03 -9.27 -0.06
C ALA A 609 -8.43 -10.74 -0.13
N ARG A 610 -8.25 -11.38 -1.28
CA ARG A 610 -8.43 -12.81 -1.44
C ARG A 610 -7.12 -13.54 -1.21
N VAL A 611 -7.09 -14.47 -0.29
CA VAL A 611 -5.94 -15.36 -0.06
C VAL A 611 -5.79 -16.30 -1.25
N ARG A 612 -4.58 -16.36 -1.79
CA ARG A 612 -4.19 -17.25 -2.90
C ARG A 612 -3.27 -18.37 -2.45
N LEU A 613 -2.43 -18.06 -1.46
CA LEU A 613 -1.50 -19.01 -0.90
C LEU A 613 -1.19 -18.62 0.55
N ALA A 614 -1.38 -19.53 1.48
CA ALA A 614 -1.10 -19.31 2.89
C ALA A 614 -0.69 -20.63 3.56
N THR A 615 -0.28 -20.55 4.80
CA THR A 615 0.00 -21.72 5.66
C THR A 615 -0.48 -21.42 7.08
N PRO A 616 -1.01 -22.41 7.82
CA PRO A 616 -1.38 -22.22 9.21
C PRO A 616 -0.13 -22.07 10.09
N LEU A 617 -0.27 -21.32 11.16
CA LEU A 617 0.74 -21.20 12.23
C LEU A 617 0.04 -20.98 13.57
N ASP A 618 0.80 -21.00 14.66
CA ASP A 618 0.33 -20.63 15.98
C ASP A 618 0.70 -19.19 16.36
N GLU A 619 0.11 -18.69 17.45
CA GLU A 619 0.35 -17.32 17.93
C GLU A 619 1.81 -17.10 18.32
N ALA A 620 2.49 -18.11 18.89
CA ALA A 620 3.88 -18.02 19.30
C ALA A 620 4.80 -17.78 18.08
N THR A 621 4.59 -18.55 17.02
CA THR A 621 5.29 -18.38 15.74
C THR A 621 4.93 -17.05 15.07
N ALA A 622 3.66 -16.61 15.16
CA ALA A 622 3.25 -15.32 14.63
C ALA A 622 3.95 -14.15 15.35
N ARG A 623 4.07 -14.22 16.67
CA ARG A 623 4.80 -13.23 17.48
C ARG A 623 6.30 -13.23 17.17
N GLU A 624 6.91 -14.40 16.99
CA GLU A 624 8.32 -14.52 16.62
C GLU A 624 8.58 -13.89 15.24
N ALA A 625 7.81 -14.27 14.23
CA ALA A 625 7.97 -13.77 12.87
C ALA A 625 7.66 -12.28 12.73
N GLY A 626 6.64 -11.82 13.44
CA GLY A 626 6.16 -10.44 13.44
C GLY A 626 6.79 -9.54 14.51
N GLY A 627 7.89 -9.96 15.17
CA GLY A 627 8.54 -9.24 16.26
C GLY A 627 8.67 -7.71 16.04
N PRO A 628 9.11 -7.23 14.87
CA PRO A 628 9.20 -5.79 14.60
C PRO A 628 7.85 -5.04 14.63
N LEU A 629 6.73 -5.73 14.54
CA LEU A 629 5.37 -5.16 14.59
C LEU A 629 4.74 -5.26 15.98
N LEU A 630 5.40 -5.93 16.94
CA LEU A 630 4.90 -6.02 18.31
C LEU A 630 5.06 -4.68 19.01
N ARG A 631 3.95 -4.16 19.52
CA ARG A 631 3.91 -2.90 20.27
C ARG A 631 2.97 -3.04 21.45
N THR A 632 3.35 -2.46 22.56
CA THR A 632 2.47 -2.27 23.72
C THR A 632 2.00 -0.81 23.68
N GLU A 633 0.70 -0.61 23.60
CA GLU A 633 0.07 0.70 23.53
C GLU A 633 -0.80 0.90 24.76
N ARG A 634 -0.72 2.10 25.35
CA ARG A 634 -1.63 2.51 26.43
C ARG A 634 -2.76 3.32 25.81
N GLU A 635 -3.96 2.86 26.01
CA GLU A 635 -5.17 3.51 25.54
C GLU A 635 -5.99 4.00 26.75
N VAL A 636 -6.09 5.31 26.91
CA VAL A 636 -7.01 5.94 27.84
C VAL A 636 -7.90 6.88 27.03
N GLY A 637 -9.17 6.56 26.94
CA GLY A 637 -10.07 7.32 26.06
C GLY A 637 -11.55 7.03 26.35
N TRP A 638 -12.42 7.78 25.67
CA TRP A 638 -13.85 7.54 25.71
C TRP A 638 -14.25 6.53 24.62
N ALA A 639 -14.65 5.33 25.01
CA ALA A 639 -15.09 4.28 24.09
C ALA A 639 -16.45 3.70 24.55
N GLY A 640 -17.34 3.46 23.60
CA GLY A 640 -18.72 3.12 23.91
C GLY A 640 -19.40 4.25 24.68
N GLU A 641 -19.70 4.01 25.95
CA GLU A 641 -20.40 4.96 26.81
C GLU A 641 -19.63 5.34 28.09
N ASP A 642 -18.35 4.96 28.23
CA ASP A 642 -17.56 5.25 29.44
C ASP A 642 -16.07 5.44 29.10
N VAL A 643 -15.26 5.76 30.11
CA VAL A 643 -13.80 5.80 30.03
C VAL A 643 -13.27 4.37 29.96
N VAL A 644 -12.48 4.09 28.94
CA VAL A 644 -11.70 2.85 28.81
C VAL A 644 -10.24 3.18 29.05
N ALA A 645 -9.62 2.47 29.97
CA ALA A 645 -8.20 2.57 30.27
C ALA A 645 -7.59 1.17 30.21
N ARG A 646 -6.78 0.91 29.17
CA ARG A 646 -6.22 -0.40 28.90
C ARG A 646 -4.81 -0.31 28.31
N GLU A 647 -4.00 -1.29 28.60
CA GLU A 647 -2.75 -1.58 27.91
C GLU A 647 -3.01 -2.72 26.93
N VAL A 648 -2.73 -2.48 25.66
CA VAL A 648 -2.99 -3.44 24.59
C VAL A 648 -1.66 -3.84 23.96
N LEU A 649 -1.34 -5.14 24.00
CA LEU A 649 -0.26 -5.70 23.20
C LEU A 649 -0.83 -5.97 21.80
N ARG A 650 -0.25 -5.33 20.79
CA ARG A 650 -0.64 -5.48 19.38
C ARG A 650 0.46 -6.11 18.55
N LEU A 651 0.04 -6.90 17.58
CA LEU A 651 0.87 -7.30 16.44
C LEU A 651 0.36 -6.52 15.22
N GLY A 652 0.94 -5.34 14.99
CA GLY A 652 0.39 -4.39 14.03
C GLY A 652 -1.06 -4.02 14.38
N ALA A 653 -2.00 -4.29 13.49
CA ALA A 653 -3.44 -4.03 13.71
C ALA A 653 -4.16 -5.11 14.56
N ILE A 654 -3.50 -6.22 14.88
CA ILE A 654 -4.11 -7.34 15.62
C ILE A 654 -3.91 -7.16 17.11
N GLU A 655 -4.99 -7.09 17.88
CA GLU A 655 -4.94 -7.08 19.35
C GLU A 655 -4.67 -8.49 19.85
N LEU A 656 -3.59 -8.69 20.60
CA LEU A 656 -3.18 -9.98 21.15
C LEU A 656 -3.66 -10.15 22.59
N VAL A 657 -3.33 -9.17 23.43
CA VAL A 657 -3.64 -9.17 24.86
C VAL A 657 -4.10 -7.79 25.27
N GLU A 658 -5.19 -7.74 26.01
CA GLU A 658 -5.70 -6.53 26.63
C GLU A 658 -5.59 -6.67 28.15
N ARG A 659 -5.07 -5.64 28.81
CA ARG A 659 -4.97 -5.56 30.27
C ARG A 659 -5.57 -4.23 30.76
N PRO A 660 -6.49 -4.24 31.72
CA PRO A 660 -7.01 -3.00 32.26
C PRO A 660 -5.93 -2.25 33.03
N ILE A 661 -5.83 -0.95 32.82
CA ILE A 661 -4.99 -0.06 33.63
C ILE A 661 -5.74 0.29 34.90
N THR A 662 -5.30 -0.24 36.03
CA THR A 662 -5.98 -0.05 37.33
C THR A 662 -5.87 1.39 37.86
N ARG A 663 -4.81 2.12 37.48
CA ARG A 663 -4.56 3.50 37.92
C ARG A 663 -4.12 4.32 36.69
N PRO A 664 -5.07 4.69 35.82
CA PRO A 664 -4.76 5.59 34.71
C PRO A 664 -4.39 6.98 35.20
N ASP A 665 -3.63 7.72 34.42
CA ASP A 665 -3.32 9.12 34.71
C ASP A 665 -4.62 9.93 34.82
N PRO A 666 -4.82 10.67 35.92
CA PRO A 666 -5.98 11.53 36.09
C PRO A 666 -6.19 12.54 34.96
N ALA A 667 -5.13 13.04 34.37
CA ALA A 667 -5.21 13.99 33.25
C ALA A 667 -5.73 13.31 31.97
N GLU A 668 -5.27 12.09 31.68
CA GLU A 668 -5.77 11.29 30.54
C GLU A 668 -7.26 10.93 30.71
N VAL A 669 -7.66 10.57 31.94
CA VAL A 669 -9.07 10.28 32.27
C VAL A 669 -9.94 11.54 32.12
N ALA A 670 -9.48 12.68 32.62
CA ALA A 670 -10.21 13.94 32.46
C ALA A 670 -10.39 14.33 30.99
N GLN A 671 -9.37 14.11 30.17
CA GLN A 671 -9.43 14.33 28.71
C GLN A 671 -10.41 13.35 28.03
N ALA A 672 -10.43 12.08 28.47
CA ALA A 672 -11.40 11.09 27.97
C ALA A 672 -12.84 11.48 28.32
N LEU A 673 -13.09 11.90 29.58
CA LEU A 673 -14.41 12.39 30.05
C LEU A 673 -14.85 13.65 29.30
N LEU A 674 -13.93 14.57 29.03
CA LEU A 674 -14.17 15.76 28.22
C LEU A 674 -14.58 15.38 26.79
N THR A 675 -13.91 14.40 26.20
CA THR A 675 -14.25 13.87 24.88
C THR A 675 -15.66 13.25 24.88
N GLY A 676 -15.99 12.48 25.93
CA GLY A 676 -17.32 11.92 26.13
C GLY A 676 -18.39 12.99 26.27
N LEU A 677 -18.11 14.04 27.05
CA LEU A 677 -19.02 15.18 27.25
C LEU A 677 -19.28 15.91 25.91
N ARG A 678 -18.23 16.17 25.13
CA ARG A 678 -18.36 16.81 23.81
C ARG A 678 -19.14 15.96 22.81
N ARG A 679 -19.03 14.64 22.86
CA ARG A 679 -19.74 13.73 21.95
C ARG A 679 -21.21 13.52 22.32
N THR A 680 -21.51 13.48 23.63
CA THR A 680 -22.83 13.09 24.14
C THR A 680 -23.65 14.34 24.56
N GLY A 681 -22.98 15.45 24.87
CA GLY A 681 -23.62 16.68 25.32
C GLY A 681 -23.72 16.82 26.84
N LEU A 682 -24.21 17.97 27.29
CA LEU A 682 -24.35 18.34 28.70
C LEU A 682 -25.39 17.50 29.46
N GLY A 683 -26.12 16.61 28.79
CA GLY A 683 -27.05 15.66 29.41
C GLY A 683 -26.38 14.61 30.29
N LEU A 684 -25.04 14.44 30.21
CA LEU A 684 -24.28 13.59 31.14
C LEU A 684 -24.15 14.21 32.52
N LEU A 685 -24.38 15.54 32.67
CA LEU A 685 -24.32 16.25 33.95
C LEU A 685 -25.71 16.30 34.61
N THR A 686 -25.74 16.29 35.95
CA THR A 686 -26.98 16.48 36.67
C THR A 686 -27.23 17.96 36.92
N TRP A 687 -28.20 18.53 36.21
CA TRP A 687 -28.64 19.90 36.37
C TRP A 687 -29.61 20.01 37.54
N THR A 688 -29.07 20.34 38.70
CA THR A 688 -29.92 20.62 39.88
C THR A 688 -30.79 21.88 39.65
N PRO A 689 -31.90 22.08 40.40
CA PRO A 689 -32.68 23.32 40.33
C PRO A 689 -31.83 24.59 40.54
N ALA A 690 -30.82 24.50 41.42
CA ALA A 690 -29.91 25.62 41.66
C ALA A 690 -28.97 25.89 40.49
N ALA A 691 -28.44 24.83 39.84
CA ALA A 691 -27.61 24.96 38.66
C ALA A 691 -28.39 25.56 37.46
N ARG A 692 -29.61 25.10 37.26
CA ARG A 692 -30.49 25.65 36.21
C ARG A 692 -30.78 27.12 36.43
N ALA A 693 -31.24 27.48 37.66
CA ALA A 693 -31.55 28.87 38.00
C ALA A 693 -30.32 29.78 37.84
N LEU A 694 -29.10 29.29 38.21
CA LEU A 694 -27.89 30.05 37.98
C LEU A 694 -27.59 30.23 36.49
N ARG A 695 -27.72 29.18 35.69
CA ARG A 695 -27.53 29.22 34.27
C ARG A 695 -28.50 30.23 33.59
N GLU A 696 -29.77 30.16 33.93
CA GLU A 696 -30.80 31.09 33.41
C GLU A 696 -30.49 32.55 33.79
N ARG A 697 -30.06 32.81 35.03
CA ARG A 697 -29.62 34.16 35.46
C ARG A 697 -28.42 34.65 34.69
N LEU A 698 -27.42 33.81 34.41
CA LEU A 698 -26.23 34.15 33.61
C LEU A 698 -26.61 34.41 32.15
N ALA A 699 -27.49 33.59 31.57
CA ALA A 699 -28.03 33.81 30.21
C ALA A 699 -28.76 35.17 30.11
N PHE A 700 -29.57 35.50 31.13
CA PHE A 700 -30.24 36.83 31.22
C PHE A 700 -29.19 37.96 31.29
N CYS A 701 -28.15 37.85 32.15
CA CYS A 701 -27.11 38.86 32.26
C CYS A 701 -26.37 39.03 30.94
N ARG A 702 -26.02 37.93 30.26
CA ARG A 702 -25.36 37.96 28.94
C ARG A 702 -26.19 38.68 27.91
N GLN A 703 -27.48 38.40 27.85
CA GLN A 703 -28.41 39.01 26.88
C GLN A 703 -28.64 40.51 27.17
N SER A 704 -28.81 40.88 28.44
CA SER A 704 -29.24 42.20 28.86
C SER A 704 -28.09 43.19 29.07
N LEU A 705 -26.91 42.72 29.46
CA LEU A 705 -25.78 43.56 29.87
C LEU A 705 -24.56 43.44 28.95
N GLY A 706 -24.52 42.36 28.12
CA GLY A 706 -23.50 42.20 27.06
C GLY A 706 -22.32 41.33 27.36
N GLY A 707 -21.23 41.53 26.60
CA GLY A 707 -20.14 40.59 26.40
C GLY A 707 -19.26 40.26 27.58
N ASP A 708 -19.27 41.04 28.67
CA ASP A 708 -18.46 40.70 29.85
C ASP A 708 -19.02 39.51 30.67
N TRP A 709 -20.30 39.22 30.48
CA TRP A 709 -20.97 38.09 31.10
C TRP A 709 -20.76 36.82 30.30
N PRO A 710 -20.50 35.65 30.96
CA PRO A 710 -20.19 34.41 30.26
C PRO A 710 -21.38 33.95 29.41
N ASP A 711 -21.03 33.38 28.24
CA ASP A 711 -21.99 32.64 27.44
C ASP A 711 -22.19 31.25 28.08
N VAL A 712 -23.43 30.95 28.41
CA VAL A 712 -23.83 29.68 29.08
C VAL A 712 -24.70 28.82 28.16
N GLY A 713 -24.72 29.09 26.84
CA GLY A 713 -25.29 28.18 25.85
C GLY A 713 -24.62 26.84 25.83
N ASP A 714 -25.27 25.78 25.33
CA ASP A 714 -24.71 24.43 25.32
C ASP A 714 -23.41 24.36 24.56
N GLU A 715 -23.33 25.01 23.38
CA GLU A 715 -22.11 25.02 22.57
C GLU A 715 -20.95 25.73 23.27
N ALA A 716 -21.21 26.89 23.87
CA ALA A 716 -20.20 27.65 24.60
C ALA A 716 -19.68 26.89 25.82
N LEU A 717 -20.58 26.27 26.60
CA LEU A 717 -20.22 25.47 27.76
C LEU A 717 -19.43 24.22 27.38
N LEU A 718 -19.74 23.57 26.25
CA LEU A 718 -19.00 22.42 25.76
C LEU A 718 -17.62 22.82 25.21
N ALA A 719 -17.53 23.95 24.52
CA ALA A 719 -16.27 24.46 24.00
C ALA A 719 -15.30 24.81 25.14
N ASP A 720 -15.81 25.50 26.18
CA ASP A 720 -15.01 25.97 27.32
C ASP A 720 -15.07 25.02 28.54
N ALA A 721 -15.49 23.76 28.32
CA ALA A 721 -15.64 22.79 29.43
C ALA A 721 -14.36 22.63 30.28
N PRO A 722 -13.13 22.70 29.77
CA PRO A 722 -11.93 22.65 30.59
C PRO A 722 -11.84 23.80 31.61
N ALA A 723 -12.30 25.00 31.30
CA ALA A 723 -12.19 26.17 32.18
C ALA A 723 -13.14 26.07 33.38
N TRP A 724 -14.36 25.63 33.18
CA TRP A 724 -15.36 25.61 34.24
C TRP A 724 -15.55 24.27 34.94
N LEU A 725 -15.26 23.14 34.27
CA LEU A 725 -15.34 21.77 34.82
C LEU A 725 -13.99 21.16 35.16
N GLY A 726 -12.85 21.79 34.81
CA GLY A 726 -11.53 21.21 34.95
C GLY A 726 -11.24 20.59 36.32
N PRO A 727 -11.45 21.29 37.43
CA PRO A 727 -11.20 20.72 38.79
C PRO A 727 -12.08 19.53 39.13
N GLU A 728 -13.30 19.46 38.64
CA GLU A 728 -14.22 18.34 38.84
C GLU A 728 -13.83 17.17 37.94
N LEU A 729 -13.52 17.39 36.66
CA LEU A 729 -13.07 16.38 35.75
C LEU A 729 -11.77 15.73 36.19
N ALA A 730 -10.84 16.48 36.79
CA ALA A 730 -9.60 15.94 37.34
C ALA A 730 -9.82 14.92 38.50
N ARG A 731 -10.95 14.99 39.14
CA ARG A 731 -11.33 14.09 40.24
C ARG A 731 -12.21 12.92 39.77
N ALA A 732 -12.90 13.07 38.65
CA ALA A 732 -13.78 12.05 38.10
C ALA A 732 -12.93 10.91 37.46
N ARG A 733 -13.47 9.69 37.50
CA ARG A 733 -12.79 8.49 37.01
C ARG A 733 -13.57 7.75 35.91
N ARG A 734 -14.87 7.95 35.84
CA ARG A 734 -15.79 7.25 34.93
C ARG A 734 -17.01 8.10 34.63
N ARG A 735 -17.80 7.71 33.63
CA ARG A 735 -19.03 8.39 33.22
C ARG A 735 -19.97 8.69 34.40
N ALA A 736 -20.17 7.70 35.29
CA ALA A 736 -21.07 7.86 36.43
C ALA A 736 -20.70 9.02 37.38
N ASP A 737 -19.44 9.43 37.41
CA ASP A 737 -18.97 10.54 38.22
C ASP A 737 -19.41 11.89 37.66
N LEU A 738 -19.58 12.00 36.33
CA LEU A 738 -20.11 13.22 35.68
C LEU A 738 -21.48 13.63 36.22
N ALA A 739 -22.34 12.65 36.52
CA ALA A 739 -23.65 12.92 37.08
C ALA A 739 -23.59 13.44 38.53
N ARG A 740 -22.44 13.34 39.20
CA ARG A 740 -22.24 13.76 40.58
C ARG A 740 -21.48 15.08 40.73
N LEU A 741 -21.10 15.70 39.61
CA LEU A 741 -20.36 16.96 39.64
C LEU A 741 -21.20 18.09 40.20
N ASP A 742 -20.58 19.00 40.96
CA ASP A 742 -21.21 20.24 41.41
C ASP A 742 -21.25 21.25 40.23
N VAL A 743 -22.26 21.10 39.38
CA VAL A 743 -22.49 21.96 38.23
C VAL A 743 -22.71 23.42 38.61
N ALA A 744 -23.38 23.66 39.76
CA ALA A 744 -23.62 25.03 40.22
C ALA A 744 -22.33 25.73 40.67
N GLY A 745 -21.48 25.02 41.43
CA GLY A 745 -20.17 25.50 41.81
C GLY A 745 -19.25 25.69 40.61
N ALA A 746 -19.33 24.80 39.63
CA ALA A 746 -18.57 24.89 38.38
C ALA A 746 -18.98 26.11 37.53
N LEU A 747 -20.27 26.38 37.35
CA LEU A 747 -20.75 27.56 36.64
C LEU A 747 -20.32 28.89 37.27
N ARG A 748 -20.22 28.93 38.64
CA ARG A 748 -19.75 30.14 39.30
C ARG A 748 -18.31 30.51 38.94
N ARG A 749 -17.48 29.56 38.54
CA ARG A 749 -16.10 29.81 38.10
C ARG A 749 -16.00 30.53 36.76
N LEU A 750 -17.09 30.49 35.96
CA LEU A 750 -17.14 31.29 34.75
C LEU A 750 -17.26 32.79 35.02
N LEU A 751 -17.68 33.16 36.24
CA LEU A 751 -17.85 34.56 36.61
C LEU A 751 -16.52 35.14 37.12
N PRO A 752 -16.00 36.21 36.50
CA PRO A 752 -14.98 37.02 37.10
C PRO A 752 -15.45 37.55 38.47
N TRP A 753 -14.56 37.71 39.42
CA TRP A 753 -14.88 38.12 40.77
C TRP A 753 -15.76 39.37 40.83
N ALA A 754 -15.51 40.40 40.02
CA ALA A 754 -16.28 41.64 39.93
C ALA A 754 -17.74 41.39 39.49
N LEU A 755 -17.96 40.44 38.57
CA LEU A 755 -19.31 40.11 38.09
C LEU A 755 -20.05 39.19 39.09
N ALA A 756 -19.32 38.31 39.76
CA ALA A 756 -19.88 37.43 40.77
C ALA A 756 -20.46 38.25 41.93
N ALA A 757 -19.81 39.34 42.37
CA ALA A 757 -20.32 40.25 43.42
C ALA A 757 -21.56 40.99 42.97
N ARG A 758 -21.69 41.29 41.68
CA ARG A 758 -22.86 42.06 41.13
C ARG A 758 -24.03 41.18 40.70
N LEU A 759 -23.86 39.87 40.60
CA LEU A 759 -24.90 38.97 40.08
C LEU A 759 -26.23 39.12 40.82
N ASP A 760 -26.21 39.17 42.16
CA ASP A 760 -27.44 39.29 42.94
C ASP A 760 -28.05 40.69 42.90
N GLU A 761 -27.31 41.71 42.50
CA GLU A 761 -27.77 43.08 42.28
C GLU A 761 -28.48 43.18 40.93
N VAL A 762 -27.81 42.72 39.84
CA VAL A 762 -28.30 42.88 38.49
C VAL A 762 -29.36 41.82 38.10
N ALA A 763 -29.25 40.61 38.65
CA ALA A 763 -30.19 39.50 38.40
C ALA A 763 -30.55 38.81 39.73
N PRO A 764 -31.32 39.46 40.61
CA PRO A 764 -31.66 38.91 41.95
C PRO A 764 -32.48 37.64 41.85
N GLU A 765 -32.22 36.67 42.72
CA GLU A 765 -33.04 35.44 42.77
C GLU A 765 -34.47 35.74 43.24
N ARG A 766 -34.63 36.76 44.07
CA ARG A 766 -35.94 37.17 44.61
C ARG A 766 -36.03 38.67 44.72
N ILE A 767 -37.22 39.19 44.40
CA ILE A 767 -37.55 40.62 44.55
C ILE A 767 -38.46 40.77 45.79
N ALA A 768 -38.17 41.77 46.57
CA ALA A 768 -39.07 42.20 47.66
C ALA A 768 -40.24 43.03 47.03
N VAL A 769 -41.43 42.49 47.21
CA VAL A 769 -42.66 43.22 46.75
C VAL A 769 -43.23 44.09 47.89
N PRO A 770 -44.10 45.04 47.62
CA PRO A 770 -44.60 46.03 48.61
C PRO A 770 -45.16 45.40 49.87
N SER A 771 -45.74 44.18 49.75
CA SER A 771 -46.24 43.46 50.94
C SER A 771 -45.12 42.93 51.89
N GLY A 772 -43.85 43.14 51.55
CA GLY A 772 -42.67 42.58 52.23
C GLY A 772 -42.40 41.12 51.94
N SER A 773 -43.14 40.46 51.04
CA SER A 773 -42.80 39.10 50.51
C SER A 773 -41.59 39.16 49.62
N ARG A 774 -40.72 38.13 49.70
CA ARG A 774 -39.61 37.96 48.79
C ARG A 774 -39.97 36.87 47.79
N ILE A 775 -40.35 37.24 46.57
CA ILE A 775 -40.83 36.34 45.56
C ILE A 775 -39.71 36.03 44.58
N ARG A 776 -39.61 34.78 44.16
CA ARG A 776 -38.60 34.31 43.24
C ARG A 776 -38.92 34.80 41.82
N LEU A 777 -37.86 35.26 41.12
CA LEU A 777 -37.90 35.52 39.71
C LEU A 777 -37.65 34.25 38.89
N ASP A 778 -38.34 34.12 37.82
CA ASP A 778 -38.14 33.10 36.82
C ASP A 778 -37.41 33.73 35.60
N TYR A 779 -36.20 33.16 35.31
CA TYR A 779 -35.34 33.62 34.21
C TYR A 779 -35.31 32.60 33.05
N ALA A 780 -36.30 31.69 32.99
CA ALA A 780 -36.37 30.68 31.92
C ALA A 780 -36.40 31.31 30.52
N ASP A 781 -37.04 32.45 30.39
CA ASP A 781 -36.87 33.33 29.20
C ASP A 781 -35.90 34.48 29.56
N PRO A 782 -34.68 34.47 29.01
CA PRO A 782 -33.70 35.53 29.28
C PRO A 782 -34.13 36.93 28.77
N ALA A 783 -35.08 37.01 27.85
CA ALA A 783 -35.60 38.29 27.34
C ALA A 783 -36.68 38.91 28.23
N ALA A 784 -37.37 38.11 29.01
CA ALA A 784 -38.56 38.53 29.77
C ALA A 784 -38.64 37.85 31.15
N PRO A 785 -37.82 38.24 32.13
CA PRO A 785 -37.85 37.69 33.48
C PRO A 785 -39.20 37.85 34.13
N VAL A 786 -39.76 36.76 34.66
CA VAL A 786 -41.14 36.71 35.17
C VAL A 786 -41.20 36.77 36.68
N LEU A 787 -42.04 37.64 37.23
CA LEU A 787 -42.42 37.67 38.64
C LEU A 787 -43.89 37.26 38.79
N ALA A 788 -44.15 36.04 39.22
CA ALA A 788 -45.52 35.57 39.52
C ALA A 788 -45.93 35.99 40.95
N VAL A 789 -46.73 36.99 41.03
CA VAL A 789 -47.09 37.64 42.29
C VAL A 789 -48.59 37.84 42.43
N LYS A 790 -49.14 37.68 43.64
CA LYS A 790 -50.56 37.96 43.87
C LYS A 790 -50.80 39.45 43.70
N LEU A 791 -51.86 39.81 43.02
CA LEU A 791 -52.24 41.17 42.69
C LEU A 791 -52.23 42.11 43.89
N GLN A 792 -52.78 41.64 45.08
CA GLN A 792 -52.85 42.50 46.27
C GLN A 792 -51.49 42.70 46.95
N GLU A 793 -50.44 41.93 46.61
CA GLU A 793 -49.09 42.10 47.12
C GLU A 793 -48.30 43.19 46.36
N THR A 794 -48.81 43.62 45.20
CA THR A 794 -48.19 44.64 44.33
C THR A 794 -48.84 46.04 44.52
N PHE A 795 -49.88 46.18 45.35
CA PHE A 795 -50.48 47.47 45.68
C PHE A 795 -49.43 48.40 46.25
N GLY A 796 -49.45 49.63 45.87
CA GLY A 796 -48.45 50.63 46.19
C GLY A 796 -47.35 50.80 45.14
N TRP A 797 -47.15 49.77 44.25
CA TRP A 797 -46.27 49.93 43.10
C TRP A 797 -46.94 50.80 42.03
N ARG A 798 -46.20 51.78 41.55
CA ARG A 798 -46.63 52.60 40.43
C ARG A 798 -46.19 52.00 39.12
N ASP A 799 -44.92 51.52 39.06
CA ASP A 799 -44.28 50.93 37.89
C ASP A 799 -43.79 49.52 38.19
N ALA A 800 -43.60 48.70 37.16
CA ALA A 800 -42.96 47.38 37.25
C ALA A 800 -41.50 47.51 37.73
N PRO A 801 -41.02 46.66 38.65
CA PRO A 801 -39.62 46.71 39.04
C PRO A 801 -38.71 46.45 37.83
N ARG A 802 -37.55 47.06 37.81
CA ARG A 802 -36.52 46.92 36.77
C ARG A 802 -35.29 46.31 37.37
N ILE A 803 -34.67 45.41 36.58
CA ILE A 803 -33.43 44.73 36.89
C ILE A 803 -32.38 44.98 35.80
N ALA A 804 -31.23 44.37 35.84
CA ALA A 804 -30.09 44.61 34.94
C ALA A 804 -29.74 46.09 34.82
N ASP A 805 -29.34 46.69 35.96
CA ASP A 805 -29.04 48.13 36.06
C ASP A 805 -30.19 49.04 35.54
N GLY A 806 -31.43 48.64 35.79
CA GLY A 806 -32.61 49.36 35.37
C GLY A 806 -32.98 49.25 33.88
N ARG A 807 -32.30 48.41 33.11
CA ARG A 807 -32.53 48.25 31.66
C ARG A 807 -33.75 47.38 31.36
N VAL A 808 -34.00 46.32 32.09
CA VAL A 808 -35.05 45.33 31.80
C VAL A 808 -36.23 45.44 32.77
N PRO A 809 -37.44 45.75 32.34
CA PRO A 809 -38.64 45.68 33.20
C PRO A 809 -38.96 44.19 33.48
N VAL A 810 -39.34 43.89 34.70
CA VAL A 810 -39.81 42.55 35.10
C VAL A 810 -41.22 42.34 34.56
N LEU A 811 -41.45 41.22 33.89
CA LEU A 811 -42.78 40.82 33.41
C LEU A 811 -43.58 40.26 34.61
N LEU A 812 -44.61 41.01 34.99
CA LEU A 812 -45.46 40.64 36.11
C LEU A 812 -46.55 39.67 35.65
N HIS A 813 -46.53 38.46 36.17
CA HIS A 813 -47.66 37.55 36.13
C HIS A 813 -48.48 37.78 37.39
N LEU A 814 -49.51 38.67 37.27
CA LEU A 814 -50.38 38.99 38.35
C LEU A 814 -51.37 37.85 38.59
N LEU A 815 -51.38 37.38 39.84
CA LEU A 815 -52.15 36.19 40.24
C LEU A 815 -53.36 36.61 41.05
N SER A 816 -54.47 35.91 40.89
CA SER A 816 -55.62 36.00 41.78
C SER A 816 -55.24 35.57 43.19
N PRO A 817 -56.03 35.83 44.19
CA PRO A 817 -55.84 35.30 45.57
C PRO A 817 -55.60 33.79 45.63
N ALA A 818 -56.21 33.04 44.70
CA ALA A 818 -56.01 31.58 44.59
C ALA A 818 -54.80 31.13 43.75
N GLY A 819 -53.93 32.06 43.35
CA GLY A 819 -52.71 31.76 42.59
C GLY A 819 -52.91 31.50 41.11
N ARG A 820 -54.05 31.89 40.50
CA ARG A 820 -54.30 31.76 39.06
C ARG A 820 -53.92 33.04 38.35
N PRO A 821 -53.25 32.99 37.20
CA PRO A 821 -52.94 34.18 36.41
C PRO A 821 -54.22 34.96 36.03
N VAL A 822 -54.21 36.28 36.21
CA VAL A 822 -55.31 37.18 35.90
C VAL A 822 -54.88 38.29 34.93
N ALA A 823 -53.62 38.63 34.91
CA ALA A 823 -53.03 39.54 33.94
C ALA A 823 -51.55 39.29 33.81
N VAL A 824 -50.99 39.60 32.67
CA VAL A 824 -49.54 39.62 32.35
C VAL A 824 -49.18 41.00 31.85
N THR A 825 -48.25 41.67 32.50
CA THR A 825 -47.88 43.04 32.11
C THR A 825 -46.44 43.35 32.51
N ALA A 826 -45.70 44.03 31.64
CA ALA A 826 -44.45 44.70 31.93
C ALA A 826 -44.66 46.22 32.20
N ASP A 827 -45.84 46.74 31.91
CA ASP A 827 -46.27 48.15 32.15
C ASP A 827 -47.38 48.13 33.20
N LEU A 828 -46.97 48.15 34.45
CA LEU A 828 -47.88 48.13 35.58
C LEU A 828 -48.72 49.38 35.67
N ALA A 829 -48.17 50.57 35.28
CA ALA A 829 -48.93 51.85 35.30
C ALA A 829 -50.04 51.77 34.26
N SER A 830 -49.85 51.23 33.09
CA SER A 830 -50.91 51.04 32.12
C SER A 830 -51.93 50.02 32.58
N PHE A 831 -51.54 48.96 33.18
CA PHE A 831 -52.40 47.93 33.74
C PHE A 831 -53.30 48.50 34.83
N TRP A 832 -52.80 49.36 35.73
CA TRP A 832 -53.61 49.99 36.77
C TRP A 832 -54.72 50.85 36.21
N ARG A 833 -54.46 51.57 35.12
CA ARG A 833 -55.44 52.45 34.48
C ARG A 833 -56.48 51.70 33.64
N THR A 834 -56.08 50.67 32.93
CA THR A 834 -56.94 50.06 31.89
C THR A 834 -57.36 48.62 32.24
N GLY A 835 -56.50 47.80 32.74
CA GLY A 835 -56.74 46.35 33.00
C GLY A 835 -57.30 46.08 34.36
N TYR A 836 -56.82 46.77 35.40
CA TYR A 836 -57.26 46.53 36.79
C TYR A 836 -58.75 46.75 37.03
N PRO A 837 -59.46 47.81 36.47
CA PRO A 837 -60.91 47.97 36.66
C PRO A 837 -61.68 46.75 36.19
N GLN A 838 -61.27 46.10 35.12
CA GLN A 838 -61.89 44.86 34.60
C GLN A 838 -61.64 43.72 35.54
N VAL A 839 -60.37 43.48 35.88
CA VAL A 839 -59.96 42.39 36.83
C VAL A 839 -60.67 42.57 38.18
N ARG A 840 -60.77 43.77 38.71
CA ARG A 840 -61.51 44.08 39.94
C ARG A 840 -62.99 43.73 39.80
N GLY A 841 -63.60 44.08 38.65
CA GLY A 841 -65.05 43.76 38.39
C GLY A 841 -65.29 42.27 38.42
N GLU A 842 -64.47 41.46 37.77
CA GLU A 842 -64.54 40.02 37.64
C GLU A 842 -64.21 39.27 38.97
N LEU A 843 -63.28 39.72 39.73
CA LEU A 843 -62.73 38.98 40.88
C LEU A 843 -63.28 39.39 42.23
N ARG A 844 -63.76 40.60 42.38
CA ARG A 844 -64.32 41.15 43.64
C ARG A 844 -65.48 40.28 44.17
N GLY A 845 -66.39 39.81 43.28
CA GLY A 845 -67.46 38.91 43.64
C GLY A 845 -67.01 37.53 44.06
N ARG A 846 -65.92 37.04 43.39
CA ARG A 846 -65.39 35.69 43.67
C ARG A 846 -64.49 35.66 44.91
N TYR A 847 -63.82 36.74 45.24
CA TYR A 847 -62.87 36.85 46.35
C TYR A 847 -63.24 38.04 47.28
N PRO A 848 -64.44 38.12 47.90
CA PRO A 848 -64.96 39.30 48.61
C PRO A 848 -64.17 39.64 49.87
N ARG A 849 -63.35 38.69 50.38
CA ARG A 849 -62.53 38.91 51.59
C ARG A 849 -61.17 39.54 51.29
N HIS A 850 -60.88 39.77 50.05
CA HIS A 850 -59.62 40.41 49.61
C HIS A 850 -59.89 41.89 49.35
N PRO A 851 -58.89 42.74 49.61
CA PRO A 851 -59.04 44.17 49.26
C PRO A 851 -59.09 44.38 47.76
N TRP A 852 -60.08 45.19 47.31
CA TRP A 852 -60.29 45.61 45.93
C TRP A 852 -60.38 47.13 45.85
N PRO A 853 -59.24 47.87 46.14
CA PRO A 853 -59.26 49.30 46.19
C PRO A 853 -59.70 49.96 44.88
N GLU A 854 -60.13 51.18 44.87
CA GLU A 854 -60.38 51.92 43.61
C GLU A 854 -59.08 52.41 43.02
N ASP A 855 -58.18 52.85 43.83
CA ASP A 855 -56.79 53.19 43.46
C ASP A 855 -55.84 52.21 44.07
N PRO A 856 -55.29 51.28 43.27
CA PRO A 856 -54.31 50.31 43.73
C PRO A 856 -52.93 50.91 43.98
N THR A 857 -52.63 52.11 43.46
CA THR A 857 -51.32 52.74 43.63
C THR A 857 -51.05 53.38 44.98
N THR A 858 -52.13 53.71 45.70
CA THR A 858 -52.05 54.28 47.07
C THR A 858 -52.56 53.33 48.14
N ALA A 859 -53.09 52.18 47.74
CA ALA A 859 -53.61 51.19 48.66
C ALA A 859 -52.51 50.44 49.42
N PRO A 860 -52.65 50.11 50.70
CA PRO A 860 -51.65 49.31 51.41
C PRO A 860 -51.58 47.88 50.86
N PRO A 861 -50.40 47.37 50.56
CA PRO A 861 -50.18 46.00 50.09
C PRO A 861 -50.46 44.96 51.20
N THR A 862 -50.97 43.75 50.80
CA THR A 862 -51.31 42.76 51.84
C THR A 862 -51.04 41.36 51.35
N ARG A 863 -50.65 40.51 52.24
CA ARG A 863 -50.53 39.06 52.05
C ARG A 863 -51.80 38.31 52.46
N HIS A 864 -52.61 38.96 53.30
CA HIS A 864 -53.71 38.29 54.00
C HIS A 864 -55.07 38.78 53.56
N THR A 865 -56.07 38.01 53.82
CA THR A 865 -57.44 38.44 53.67
C THR A 865 -57.77 39.47 54.78
N THR A 866 -58.72 40.35 54.49
CA THR A 866 -59.21 41.26 55.48
C THR A 866 -59.87 40.50 56.67
N PRO A 867 -59.51 40.77 57.92
CA PRO A 867 -60.16 40.14 59.09
C PRO A 867 -61.66 40.30 59.05
N ARG A 868 -62.38 39.25 59.50
CA ARG A 868 -63.83 39.33 59.67
C ARG A 868 -64.17 40.40 60.71
N ARG A 869 -64.76 41.50 60.35
CA ARG A 869 -65.40 42.37 61.36
C ARG A 869 -66.35 41.48 62.16
N ARG A 870 -66.16 41.37 63.45
CA ARG A 870 -67.14 40.81 64.37
C ARG A 870 -68.33 41.80 64.56
#